data_ffd120dfe0d4602c45fa388a2f6ad575
#
_entry.id   ffd120dfe0d4602c45fa388a2f6ad575
#
_cell.length_a   1.000
_cell.length_b   1.000
_cell.length_c   1.000
_cell.angle_alpha   90.00
_cell.angle_beta   90.00
_cell.angle_gamma   90.00
#
_symmetry.space_group_name_H-M   'P 1'
#
loop_
_entity.id
_entity.type
_entity.pdbx_description
1 polymer ?
#
loop_
_entity_poly.entity_id
_entity_poly.type
_entity_poly.pdbx_seq_one_letter_code
_entity_poly.pdbx_strand_id
1 'polypeptide(L)'
;MKILLIPALLLHFLQQGSSRGKFPGAEQYEIVYPQKLHVVHRRGVGTSSESKYDETVKYRIKANGEEVVLELRKNRDLLAGDYSETLYSADGQQITTSHIKDHCYYGGHVEGDAGSVVSISTCTGLSGYFETRGQKFLIEPLGASDRAKHVVYKYEALKQEPIKTCGLVNNSWEQDSSDPINDLFKSSNSPEMKAYLKARKYLELYVVADNALYKKYDEDVKNIRKRIFGIVNYINMVYKAINTHVALVGLEVWTDGDKCPLSRDAGFTLDTFSKWRLAELLKRKRNDNAQLITGLDFEGTTIGLAFLKSICSDLYSAGIIQDHSRNEIAVAATMAHEMGHNLGMSHDTEACSCSDDICIMTDTVSSVIPKEFSSCSLQSFEKFMLADMPRCLTNIPELSSIIAPPSCGNGFVEKGEECDCGTPEECTNECCDPESCKLSSGAACAHGDCCENCQYKKSGSVCRAVKHDCDLAEMCTGLSSSCPEDRFRVNGHPCSFGEGYCYMGTCPTRDSQCKDAFGPQATDGPASCYHMNEKGAYFGYCRKERGTHIPCKKKDKMCGKLYCSGGREMPRDGSLLSFNSCKGSFPRSGEEDPGMILDGTKCGNGMVCSHGECVHAEEVFRSTNCSAKCSGHAVCDHELQCQCEEGWAPPKCDSSSALTSIAVAAGVLAVLAVTAAAAVLLTRFRGFHKSHQTRRGPGVTNQVFVDQEQSCREQPMLVPPAQKPALRPKGPPPPIPATKPGSSHLEQKFAPERKAPPVPLPKGKPPPPAQALKPSMNPRV
;
A
#
# COMPACT_ATOMS: atom_id res chain seq x y z
N MET A 1 59.10 54.15 33.54
CA MET A 1 58.39 53.90 32.31
C MET A 1 58.57 52.46 31.82
N LYS A 2 58.26 51.48 32.69
CA LYS A 2 58.38 50.04 32.37
C LYS A 2 57.25 49.17 33.03
N ILE A 3 56.13 49.73 33.47
CA ILE A 3 55.06 48.97 34.20
C ILE A 3 53.70 49.04 33.51
N LEU A 4 53.55 49.63 32.30
CA LEU A 4 52.28 49.78 31.57
C LEU A 4 52.18 48.99 30.28
N LEU A 5 53.09 48.04 29.98
CA LEU A 5 53.07 47.26 28.77
C LEU A 5 52.62 45.78 28.97
N ILE A 6 52.46 45.30 30.22
CA ILE A 6 52.09 43.93 30.50
C ILE A 6 50.56 43.68 30.43
N PRO A 7 49.67 44.63 30.79
CA PRO A 7 48.22 44.34 30.64
C PRO A 7 47.72 44.42 29.18
N ALA A 8 48.39 45.12 28.27
CA ALA A 8 47.94 45.18 26.87
C ALA A 8 48.26 43.89 26.09
N LEU A 9 49.33 43.21 26.43
CA LEU A 9 49.68 41.88 25.84
C LEU A 9 48.79 40.75 26.39
N LEU A 10 48.35 40.81 27.63
CA LEU A 10 47.42 39.83 28.20
C LEU A 10 45.98 40.04 27.67
N LEU A 11 45.55 41.28 27.37
CA LEU A 11 44.29 41.52 26.68
C LEU A 11 44.32 41.09 25.18
N HIS A 12 45.51 41.14 24.53
CA HIS A 12 45.64 40.64 23.15
C HIS A 12 45.67 39.10 23.07
N PHE A 13 46.17 38.42 24.12
CA PHE A 13 46.11 36.95 24.21
C PHE A 13 44.75 36.42 24.65
N LEU A 14 43.89 37.22 25.30
CA LEU A 14 42.51 36.87 25.62
C LEU A 14 41.54 37.16 24.45
N GLN A 15 41.98 37.91 23.42
CA GLN A 15 41.21 38.12 22.17
C GLN A 15 41.59 37.16 21.03
N GLN A 16 42.57 36.26 21.20
CA GLN A 16 42.76 35.11 20.30
C GLN A 16 41.98 33.89 20.77
N GLY A 17 40.74 34.15 21.24
CA GLY A 17 39.75 33.16 21.50
C GLY A 17 39.00 32.81 20.22
N SER A 18 39.27 31.61 19.74
CA SER A 18 38.38 30.82 18.90
C SER A 18 38.01 31.46 17.54
N SER A 19 38.80 31.21 16.55
CA SER A 19 38.32 31.13 15.17
C SER A 19 37.35 29.93 15.12
N ARG A 20 36.09 30.15 15.54
CA ARG A 20 34.99 29.24 15.24
C ARG A 20 34.85 29.19 13.72
N GLY A 21 35.34 28.12 13.10
CA GLY A 21 35.02 27.83 11.71
C GLY A 21 33.50 27.93 11.56
N LYS A 22 33.02 28.82 10.69
CA LYS A 22 31.57 28.96 10.45
C LYS A 22 31.08 27.68 9.81
N PHE A 23 30.12 26.99 10.45
CA PHE A 23 29.41 25.92 9.80
C PHE A 23 28.50 26.50 8.71
N PRO A 24 28.58 26.06 7.46
CA PRO A 24 27.87 26.71 6.36
C PRO A 24 26.35 26.66 6.46
N GLY A 25 25.79 25.79 7.29
CA GLY A 25 24.35 25.50 7.38
C GLY A 25 23.58 26.29 8.44
N ALA A 26 24.25 26.73 9.55
CA ALA A 26 23.55 27.38 10.65
C ALA A 26 24.36 28.54 11.24
N GLU A 27 23.65 29.58 11.73
CA GLU A 27 24.27 30.74 12.39
C GLU A 27 24.70 30.42 13.83
N GLN A 28 23.97 29.55 14.52
CA GLN A 28 24.23 29.10 15.86
C GLN A 28 24.20 27.55 15.90
N TYR A 29 25.26 26.96 16.44
CA TYR A 29 25.37 25.50 16.57
C TYR A 29 26.27 25.11 17.74
N GLU A 30 26.09 23.88 18.22
CA GLU A 30 26.94 23.24 19.23
C GLU A 30 27.72 22.09 18.60
N ILE A 31 28.99 21.95 19.03
CA ILE A 31 29.78 20.77 18.65
C ILE A 31 29.59 19.71 19.74
N VAL A 32 29.14 18.54 19.32
CA VAL A 32 28.86 17.41 20.22
C VAL A 32 29.61 16.15 19.81
N TYR A 33 29.77 15.24 20.76
CA TYR A 33 30.35 13.92 20.55
C TYR A 33 29.35 12.89 21.04
N PRO A 34 28.56 12.29 20.16
CA PRO A 34 27.59 11.29 20.55
C PRO A 34 28.26 10.09 21.21
N GLN A 35 27.65 9.59 22.26
CA GLN A 35 28.11 8.40 22.97
C GLN A 35 27.09 7.28 22.79
N LYS A 36 27.48 6.22 22.07
CA LYS A 36 26.65 5.02 21.96
C LYS A 36 26.60 4.33 23.33
N LEU A 37 25.42 4.17 23.89
CA LEU A 37 25.18 3.45 25.12
C LEU A 37 25.00 1.96 24.82
N HIS A 38 25.78 1.11 25.51
CA HIS A 38 25.63 -0.32 25.34
C HIS A 38 24.38 -0.80 26.13
N VAL A 39 23.36 -1.23 25.43
CA VAL A 39 22.25 -1.96 26.01
C VAL A 39 22.74 -3.39 26.28
N VAL A 40 22.76 -3.80 27.54
CA VAL A 40 23.11 -5.16 27.92
C VAL A 40 21.95 -6.06 27.54
N HIS A 41 21.99 -6.62 26.33
CA HIS A 41 21.08 -7.71 26.00
C HIS A 41 21.43 -8.93 26.84
N ARG A 42 20.47 -9.45 27.62
CA ARG A 42 20.56 -10.81 28.17
C ARG A 42 20.81 -11.74 26.99
N ARG A 43 21.96 -12.42 26.98
CA ARG A 43 22.35 -13.39 25.95
C ARG A 43 21.30 -14.51 25.89
N GLY A 44 20.37 -14.41 24.99
CA GLY A 44 19.64 -15.54 24.43
C GLY A 44 20.64 -16.34 23.59
N VAL A 45 20.68 -17.65 23.81
CA VAL A 45 21.58 -18.56 23.14
C VAL A 45 21.29 -18.59 21.65
N GLY A 46 22.26 -18.14 20.85
CA GLY A 46 22.53 -18.66 19.50
C GLY A 46 21.58 -18.26 18.38
N THR A 47 21.77 -17.05 17.84
CA THR A 47 21.65 -16.83 16.39
C THR A 47 22.67 -15.79 15.99
N SER A 48 23.59 -16.13 15.11
CA SER A 48 24.53 -15.22 14.46
C SER A 48 23.72 -14.32 13.52
N SER A 49 23.34 -13.13 13.99
CA SER A 49 22.73 -12.11 13.16
C SER A 49 23.77 -11.57 12.19
N GLU A 50 23.59 -11.74 10.89
CA GLU A 50 24.37 -11.11 9.83
C GLU A 50 24.07 -9.61 9.69
N SER A 51 23.20 -9.02 10.54
CA SER A 51 22.84 -7.61 10.51
C SER A 51 24.02 -6.76 11.02
N LYS A 52 24.41 -5.78 10.21
CA LYS A 52 25.44 -4.79 10.53
C LYS A 52 24.97 -3.76 11.56
N TYR A 53 23.69 -3.47 11.58
CA TYR A 53 23.07 -2.43 12.37
C TYR A 53 22.12 -3.03 13.41
N ASP A 54 22.29 -2.62 14.69
CA ASP A 54 21.50 -3.10 15.81
C ASP A 54 20.02 -2.72 15.64
N GLU A 55 19.09 -3.54 16.12
CA GLU A 55 17.66 -3.29 16.07
C GLU A 55 17.26 -2.09 16.94
N THR A 56 17.84 -2.01 18.12
CA THR A 56 17.68 -0.89 19.05
C THR A 56 19.02 -0.34 19.47
N VAL A 57 19.13 0.97 19.54
CA VAL A 57 20.37 1.64 19.95
C VAL A 57 20.05 2.92 20.71
N LYS A 58 20.85 3.19 21.76
CA LYS A 58 20.76 4.43 22.52
C LYS A 58 22.00 5.28 22.32
N TYR A 59 21.78 6.58 22.12
CA TYR A 59 22.86 7.55 22.05
C TYR A 59 22.63 8.69 23.05
N ARG A 60 23.69 9.03 23.78
CA ARG A 60 23.74 10.23 24.62
C ARG A 60 24.43 11.34 23.84
N ILE A 61 23.79 12.50 23.78
CA ILE A 61 24.27 13.73 23.13
C ILE A 61 24.04 14.93 24.05
N LYS A 62 24.66 16.06 23.74
CA LYS A 62 24.31 17.35 24.35
C LYS A 62 23.52 18.18 23.33
N ALA A 63 22.43 18.79 23.78
CA ALA A 63 21.65 19.72 22.99
C ALA A 63 21.23 20.89 23.88
N ASN A 64 21.52 22.11 23.48
CA ASN A 64 21.25 23.33 24.23
C ASN A 64 21.84 23.30 25.66
N GLY A 65 23.03 22.68 25.81
CA GLY A 65 23.74 22.54 27.08
C GLY A 65 23.25 21.39 27.98
N GLU A 66 22.12 20.74 27.68
CA GLU A 66 21.55 19.62 28.43
C GLU A 66 21.96 18.26 27.83
N GLU A 67 22.03 17.22 28.68
CA GLU A 67 22.20 15.86 28.22
C GLU A 67 20.86 15.29 27.75
N VAL A 68 20.84 14.73 26.55
CA VAL A 68 19.70 14.11 25.90
C VAL A 68 20.07 12.67 25.52
N VAL A 69 19.22 11.72 25.87
CA VAL A 69 19.39 10.31 25.46
C VAL A 69 18.36 9.97 24.40
N LEU A 70 18.82 9.68 23.19
CA LEU A 70 17.99 9.24 22.09
C LEU A 70 17.82 7.72 22.19
N GLU A 71 16.59 7.24 22.32
CA GLU A 71 16.23 5.84 22.22
C GLU A 71 15.73 5.56 20.81
N LEU A 72 16.52 4.80 20.05
CA LEU A 72 16.33 4.59 18.64
C LEU A 72 15.94 3.14 18.36
N ARG A 73 14.90 2.94 17.56
CA ARG A 73 14.47 1.66 17.02
C ARG A 73 14.56 1.70 15.50
N LYS A 74 15.08 0.65 14.90
CA LYS A 74 15.24 0.53 13.45
C LYS A 74 13.90 0.69 12.75
N ASN A 75 13.84 1.51 11.70
CA ASN A 75 12.61 1.75 10.97
C ASN A 75 12.35 0.61 9.97
N ARG A 76 11.69 -0.45 10.41
CA ARG A 76 11.41 -1.64 9.59
C ARG A 76 10.49 -1.37 8.40
N ASP A 77 9.66 -0.32 8.48
CA ASP A 77 8.73 0.06 7.41
C ASP A 77 9.41 0.82 6.27
N LEU A 78 10.72 1.19 6.42
CA LEU A 78 11.42 2.04 5.47
C LEU A 78 11.46 1.42 4.06
N LEU A 79 11.79 0.13 3.97
CA LEU A 79 11.94 -0.59 2.71
C LEU A 79 10.97 -1.76 2.64
N ALA A 80 10.26 -1.88 1.53
CA ALA A 80 9.48 -3.08 1.22
C ALA A 80 10.41 -4.28 0.98
N GLY A 81 9.90 -5.48 1.21
CA GLY A 81 10.67 -6.71 1.03
C GLY A 81 11.16 -6.95 -0.39
N ASP A 82 10.43 -6.49 -1.37
CA ASP A 82 10.74 -6.55 -2.80
C ASP A 82 11.36 -5.24 -3.33
N TYR A 83 11.92 -4.39 -2.43
CA TYR A 83 12.59 -3.15 -2.80
C TYR A 83 13.65 -3.37 -3.88
N SER A 84 13.67 -2.47 -4.87
CA SER A 84 14.64 -2.53 -5.96
C SER A 84 15.14 -1.14 -6.35
N GLU A 85 16.38 -1.08 -6.82
CA GLU A 85 16.98 0.13 -7.39
C GLU A 85 17.17 -0.03 -8.89
N THR A 86 16.78 0.98 -9.64
CA THR A 86 16.90 1.01 -11.10
C THR A 86 17.82 2.15 -11.52
N LEU A 87 18.84 1.83 -12.28
CA LEU A 87 19.82 2.73 -12.89
C LEU A 87 19.85 2.48 -14.40
N TYR A 88 20.50 3.37 -15.12
CA TYR A 88 20.70 3.21 -16.57
C TYR A 88 22.19 3.26 -16.91
N SER A 89 22.64 2.32 -17.73
CA SER A 89 24.01 2.33 -18.26
C SER A 89 24.15 3.36 -19.38
N ALA A 90 25.39 3.69 -19.74
CA ALA A 90 25.69 4.69 -20.76
C ALA A 90 25.12 4.36 -22.16
N ASP A 91 24.77 3.12 -22.41
CA ASP A 91 24.09 2.64 -23.62
C ASP A 91 22.55 2.59 -23.47
N GLY A 92 22.02 3.16 -22.40
CA GLY A 92 20.58 3.27 -22.15
C GLY A 92 19.92 1.99 -21.63
N GLN A 93 20.70 0.94 -21.28
CA GLN A 93 20.13 -0.29 -20.73
C GLN A 93 19.76 -0.11 -19.28
N GLN A 94 18.56 -0.55 -18.92
CA GLN A 94 18.06 -0.55 -17.57
C GLN A 94 18.75 -1.63 -16.72
N ILE A 95 19.31 -1.26 -15.58
CA ILE A 95 19.94 -2.15 -14.61
C ILE A 95 19.12 -2.07 -13.32
N THR A 96 18.45 -3.15 -12.95
CA THR A 96 17.70 -3.24 -11.70
C THR A 96 18.39 -4.17 -10.71
N THR A 97 18.60 -3.71 -9.48
CA THR A 97 19.25 -4.46 -8.41
C THR A 97 18.38 -4.48 -7.16
N SER A 98 18.41 -5.56 -6.39
CA SER A 98 17.61 -5.76 -5.17
C SER A 98 18.46 -6.25 -3.99
N HIS A 99 19.64 -5.63 -3.75
CA HIS A 99 20.63 -6.18 -2.83
C HIS A 99 20.72 -5.50 -1.45
N ILE A 100 19.84 -4.56 -1.10
CA ILE A 100 19.89 -3.91 0.22
C ILE A 100 19.17 -4.78 1.23
N LYS A 101 19.96 -5.50 2.04
CA LYS A 101 19.46 -6.42 3.08
C LYS A 101 19.44 -5.80 4.47
N ASP A 102 20.01 -4.62 4.67
CA ASP A 102 20.15 -3.97 5.97
C ASP A 102 20.31 -2.46 5.81
N HIS A 103 19.81 -1.69 6.75
CA HIS A 103 19.88 -0.23 6.72
C HIS A 103 20.11 0.36 8.12
N CYS A 104 20.48 1.64 8.16
CA CYS A 104 20.93 2.40 9.31
C CYS A 104 19.98 3.55 9.69
N TYR A 105 18.70 3.45 9.37
CA TYR A 105 17.70 4.46 9.62
C TYR A 105 16.80 4.05 10.77
N TYR A 106 16.57 4.98 11.69
CA TYR A 106 15.91 4.75 12.96
C TYR A 106 14.84 5.81 13.20
N GLY A 107 13.74 5.41 13.79
CA GLY A 107 12.81 6.28 14.49
C GLY A 107 12.95 6.10 16.00
N GLY A 108 12.36 6.98 16.80
CA GLY A 108 12.41 6.82 18.25
C GLY A 108 11.93 8.02 19.02
N HIS A 109 12.34 8.09 20.28
CA HIS A 109 11.99 9.15 21.21
C HIS A 109 13.19 9.52 22.09
N VAL A 110 13.03 10.59 22.86
CA VAL A 110 14.00 11.01 23.87
C VAL A 110 13.60 10.40 25.20
N GLU A 111 14.56 9.77 25.89
CA GLU A 111 14.33 9.15 27.20
C GLU A 111 13.75 10.17 28.19
N GLY A 112 12.61 9.83 28.79
CA GLY A 112 11.91 10.70 29.76
C GLY A 112 11.05 11.81 29.15
N ASP A 113 10.88 11.84 27.81
CA ASP A 113 10.02 12.81 27.12
C ASP A 113 9.04 12.09 26.17
N ALA A 114 7.84 11.81 26.65
CA ALA A 114 6.81 11.08 25.92
C ALA A 114 6.27 11.83 24.68
N GLY A 115 6.44 13.15 24.62
CA GLY A 115 6.04 13.98 23.47
C GLY A 115 7.12 14.16 22.43
N SER A 116 8.31 13.58 22.66
CA SER A 116 9.45 13.70 21.75
C SER A 116 9.30 12.82 20.51
N VAL A 117 9.91 13.24 19.41
CA VAL A 117 10.01 12.46 18.16
C VAL A 117 11.44 12.50 17.65
N VAL A 118 11.89 11.37 17.07
CA VAL A 118 13.26 11.24 16.56
C VAL A 118 13.23 10.51 15.22
N SER A 119 13.92 11.07 14.22
CA SER A 119 14.18 10.45 12.91
C SER A 119 15.65 10.61 12.57
N ILE A 120 16.44 9.55 12.74
CA ILE A 120 17.91 9.59 12.70
C ILE A 120 18.45 8.48 11.79
N SER A 121 19.48 8.83 11.02
CA SER A 121 20.38 7.91 10.33
C SER A 121 21.67 7.73 11.12
N THR A 122 22.16 6.50 11.22
CA THR A 122 23.46 6.16 11.86
C THR A 122 24.51 5.65 10.86
N CYS A 123 24.30 5.86 9.57
CA CYS A 123 25.11 5.28 8.48
C CYS A 123 26.58 5.73 8.49
N THR A 124 26.81 7.01 8.69
CA THR A 124 28.13 7.65 8.68
C THR A 124 28.29 8.65 9.83
N GLY A 125 27.71 8.35 10.98
CA GLY A 125 27.49 9.22 12.11
C GLY A 125 25.98 9.52 12.24
N LEU A 126 25.60 10.22 13.31
CA LEU A 126 24.21 10.60 13.55
C LEU A 126 23.83 11.76 12.62
N SER A 127 22.79 11.56 11.79
CA SER A 127 22.25 12.60 10.90
C SER A 127 20.74 12.54 10.93
N GLY A 128 20.08 13.69 11.08
CA GLY A 128 18.63 13.79 11.01
C GLY A 128 18.04 14.75 12.03
N TYR A 129 16.81 14.48 12.44
CA TYR A 129 15.95 15.34 13.22
C TYR A 129 15.58 14.69 14.56
N PHE A 130 15.51 15.50 15.60
CA PHE A 130 14.88 15.13 16.86
C PHE A 130 14.22 16.35 17.51
N GLU A 131 13.15 16.10 18.22
CA GLU A 131 12.45 17.10 19.01
C GLU A 131 12.40 16.65 20.47
N THR A 132 12.62 17.58 21.37
CA THR A 132 12.47 17.36 22.81
C THR A 132 12.01 18.65 23.49
N ARG A 133 11.05 18.54 24.40
CA ARG A 133 10.47 19.66 25.14
C ARG A 133 10.03 20.82 24.24
N GLY A 134 9.44 20.50 23.10
CA GLY A 134 8.98 21.47 22.10
C GLY A 134 10.08 22.19 21.33
N GLN A 135 11.34 21.77 21.47
CA GLN A 135 12.46 22.34 20.71
C GLN A 135 12.93 21.39 19.63
N LYS A 136 13.08 21.87 18.41
CA LYS A 136 13.44 21.13 17.23
C LYS A 136 14.91 21.26 16.91
N PHE A 137 15.60 20.14 16.79
CA PHE A 137 17.03 20.06 16.57
C PHE A 137 17.37 19.24 15.34
N LEU A 138 18.44 19.66 14.66
CA LEU A 138 19.12 18.90 13.64
C LEU A 138 20.48 18.48 14.14
N ILE A 139 20.90 17.27 13.77
CA ILE A 139 22.24 16.75 14.06
C ILE A 139 22.88 16.31 12.75
N GLU A 140 24.13 16.71 12.54
CA GLU A 140 24.91 16.33 11.36
C GLU A 140 26.35 15.94 11.74
N PRO A 141 26.93 14.88 11.12
CA PRO A 141 28.29 14.47 11.38
C PRO A 141 29.27 15.38 10.65
N LEU A 142 30.36 15.75 11.31
CA LEU A 142 31.53 16.39 10.71
C LEU A 142 32.62 15.38 10.30
N GLY A 143 32.37 14.09 10.44
CA GLY A 143 33.27 13.01 10.07
C GLY A 143 32.53 11.69 9.91
N ALA A 144 33.16 10.71 9.28
CA ALA A 144 32.52 9.45 8.87
C ALA A 144 32.39 8.41 10.01
N SER A 145 32.11 8.83 11.24
CA SER A 145 31.97 7.92 12.39
C SER A 145 30.94 8.48 13.38
N ASP A 146 30.16 7.60 14.01
CA ASP A 146 29.24 7.93 15.09
C ASP A 146 29.90 8.53 16.35
N ARG A 147 31.21 8.31 16.53
CA ARG A 147 32.05 8.91 17.60
C ARG A 147 32.76 10.19 17.17
N ALA A 148 32.69 10.57 15.91
CA ALA A 148 33.30 11.78 15.39
C ALA A 148 32.57 13.04 15.93
N LYS A 149 33.14 14.20 15.62
CA LYS A 149 32.47 15.49 15.90
C LYS A 149 31.16 15.57 15.11
N HIS A 150 30.11 16.01 15.78
CA HIS A 150 28.83 16.35 15.16
C HIS A 150 28.49 17.80 15.48
N VAL A 151 27.68 18.40 14.66
CA VAL A 151 27.00 19.67 14.97
C VAL A 151 25.56 19.40 15.34
N VAL A 152 25.09 20.04 16.39
CA VAL A 152 23.68 20.12 16.78
C VAL A 152 23.28 21.58 16.73
N TYR A 153 22.16 21.86 16.10
CA TYR A 153 21.63 23.21 16.00
C TYR A 153 20.13 23.18 15.95
N LYS A 154 19.52 24.30 16.42
CA LYS A 154 18.07 24.46 16.31
C LYS A 154 17.70 24.71 14.85
N TYR A 155 16.54 24.20 14.46
CA TYR A 155 16.07 24.38 13.08
C TYR A 155 15.91 25.87 12.72
N GLU A 156 15.42 26.69 13.67
CA GLU A 156 15.25 28.12 13.49
C GLU A 156 16.58 28.87 13.25
N ALA A 157 17.72 28.25 13.56
CA ALA A 157 19.04 28.80 13.29
C ALA A 157 19.51 28.63 11.84
N LEU A 158 18.76 27.93 10.99
CA LEU A 158 19.02 27.87 9.56
C LEU A 158 18.84 29.24 8.93
N LYS A 159 19.66 29.53 7.93
CA LYS A 159 19.50 30.76 7.13
C LYS A 159 18.14 30.73 6.43
N GLN A 160 17.36 31.81 6.61
CA GLN A 160 16.08 31.98 5.93
C GLN A 160 16.30 32.01 4.42
N GLU A 161 15.68 31.08 3.72
CA GLU A 161 15.54 31.12 2.27
C GLU A 161 14.31 31.95 1.88
N PRO A 162 14.22 32.44 0.61
CA PRO A 162 13.02 33.12 0.13
C PRO A 162 11.78 32.26 0.32
N ILE A 163 10.63 32.91 0.54
CA ILE A 163 9.34 32.24 0.68
C ILE A 163 9.09 31.37 -0.56
N LYS A 164 8.88 30.08 -0.33
CA LYS A 164 8.57 29.08 -1.35
C LYS A 164 7.17 28.53 -1.09
N THR A 165 6.48 28.10 -2.13
CA THR A 165 5.11 27.62 -2.05
C THR A 165 4.97 26.23 -2.63
N CYS A 166 4.06 25.43 -2.06
CA CYS A 166 3.56 24.23 -2.69
C CYS A 166 2.35 24.59 -3.55
N GLY A 167 2.33 24.13 -4.79
CA GLY A 167 1.23 24.35 -5.71
C GLY A 167 0.17 23.26 -5.56
N LEU A 168 -1.07 23.62 -5.84
CA LEU A 168 -2.18 22.68 -5.99
C LEU A 168 -2.63 22.75 -7.44
N VAL A 169 -2.67 21.61 -8.13
CA VAL A 169 -3.43 21.55 -9.38
C VAL A 169 -4.90 21.56 -8.98
N ASN A 170 -5.47 22.76 -8.88
CA ASN A 170 -6.89 22.92 -8.73
C ASN A 170 -7.57 22.32 -9.97
N ASN A 171 -7.95 21.06 -9.88
CA ASN A 171 -9.09 20.59 -10.65
C ASN A 171 -10.28 21.34 -10.09
N SER A 172 -10.86 22.24 -10.86
CA SER A 172 -11.82 23.29 -10.53
C SER A 172 -13.20 22.77 -10.06
N TRP A 173 -13.24 21.88 -9.09
CA TRP A 173 -14.49 21.27 -8.59
C TRP A 173 -14.75 21.47 -7.10
N GLU A 174 -13.98 22.33 -6.45
CA GLU A 174 -14.24 22.74 -5.06
C GLU A 174 -15.24 23.89 -4.88
N GLN A 175 -15.91 24.37 -5.93
CA GLN A 175 -16.82 25.53 -5.82
C GLN A 175 -18.31 25.22 -5.69
N ASP A 176 -18.71 23.98 -5.38
CA ASP A 176 -20.10 23.71 -5.04
C ASP A 176 -20.23 22.76 -3.84
N SER A 177 -19.80 23.24 -2.67
CA SER A 177 -20.08 22.59 -1.41
C SER A 177 -21.36 23.11 -0.76
N SER A 178 -22.49 22.85 -1.38
CA SER A 178 -23.75 22.67 -0.66
C SER A 178 -23.90 21.17 -0.41
N ASP A 179 -23.35 20.75 0.72
CA ASP A 179 -23.12 19.38 1.12
C ASP A 179 -24.36 18.49 1.19
N PRO A 180 -24.51 17.49 0.29
CA PRO A 180 -25.27 16.28 0.62
C PRO A 180 -24.47 15.31 1.51
N ILE A 181 -23.20 15.60 1.78
CA ILE A 181 -22.27 14.72 2.54
C ILE A 181 -22.60 14.69 4.04
N ASN A 182 -23.25 15.72 4.58
CA ASN A 182 -23.73 15.70 5.98
C ASN A 182 -24.79 14.61 6.25
N ASP A 183 -25.53 14.16 5.22
CA ASP A 183 -26.48 13.06 5.35
C ASP A 183 -25.82 11.68 5.18
N LEU A 184 -24.69 11.59 4.44
CA LEU A 184 -23.86 10.39 4.38
C LEU A 184 -23.14 10.15 5.73
N PHE A 185 -22.69 11.19 6.42
CA PHE A 185 -22.10 11.05 7.77
C PHE A 185 -23.09 10.55 8.82
N LYS A 186 -24.38 10.82 8.69
CA LYS A 186 -25.42 10.24 9.57
C LYS A 186 -25.70 8.77 9.25
N SER A 187 -25.44 8.32 8.03
CA SER A 187 -25.59 6.94 7.57
C SER A 187 -24.29 6.10 7.74
N SER A 188 -23.14 6.73 8.00
CA SER A 188 -21.80 6.12 7.97
C SER A 188 -21.41 5.33 9.24
N ASN A 189 -22.37 4.76 9.95
CA ASN A 189 -22.14 3.95 11.14
C ASN A 189 -21.97 2.45 10.82
N SER A 190 -21.62 2.07 9.57
CA SER A 190 -21.40 0.66 9.28
C SER A 190 -20.14 0.16 10.06
N PRO A 191 -20.21 -1.03 10.64
CA PRO A 191 -19.05 -1.64 11.30
C PRO A 191 -17.82 -1.74 10.37
N GLU A 192 -18.04 -1.97 9.08
CA GLU A 192 -17.00 -2.08 8.06
C GLU A 192 -16.24 -0.77 7.83
N MET A 193 -16.93 0.36 7.74
CA MET A 193 -16.30 1.67 7.58
C MET A 193 -15.43 2.02 8.80
N LYS A 194 -15.92 1.72 10.00
CA LYS A 194 -15.16 1.92 11.24
C LYS A 194 -13.96 0.99 11.33
N ALA A 195 -14.10 -0.26 10.90
CA ALA A 195 -13.01 -1.22 10.83
C ALA A 195 -11.97 -0.77 9.80
N TYR A 196 -12.40 -0.31 8.61
CA TYR A 196 -11.50 0.22 7.59
C TYR A 196 -10.69 1.42 8.11
N LEU A 197 -11.32 2.41 8.78
CA LEU A 197 -10.58 3.56 9.33
C LEU A 197 -9.56 3.15 10.39
N LYS A 198 -9.92 2.21 11.27
CA LYS A 198 -9.01 1.71 12.32
C LYS A 198 -7.90 0.81 11.79
N ALA A 199 -8.14 0.14 10.66
CA ALA A 199 -7.13 -0.72 10.05
C ALA A 199 -5.90 0.10 9.67
N ARG A 200 -4.71 -0.48 9.92
CA ARG A 200 -3.42 0.07 9.50
C ARG A 200 -3.40 0.20 7.99
N LYS A 201 -2.89 1.32 7.49
CA LYS A 201 -2.73 1.59 6.06
C LYS A 201 -1.28 1.41 5.66
N TYR A 202 -1.05 0.87 4.47
CA TYR A 202 0.26 0.70 3.88
C TYR A 202 0.28 1.43 2.54
N LEU A 203 1.30 2.25 2.33
CA LEU A 203 1.50 2.99 1.10
C LEU A 203 2.81 2.55 0.46
N GLU A 204 2.73 1.91 -0.69
CA GLU A 204 3.87 1.49 -1.51
C GLU A 204 4.38 2.67 -2.33
N LEU A 205 5.44 3.32 -1.81
CA LEU A 205 6.05 4.50 -2.42
C LEU A 205 7.15 4.13 -3.41
N TYR A 206 7.12 4.71 -4.60
CA TYR A 206 8.21 4.65 -5.58
C TYR A 206 8.80 6.04 -5.77
N VAL A 207 10.12 6.18 -5.64
CA VAL A 207 10.80 7.48 -5.78
C VAL A 207 11.67 7.46 -7.03
N VAL A 208 11.57 8.53 -7.81
CA VAL A 208 12.38 8.75 -9.02
C VAL A 208 13.24 9.99 -8.81
N ALA A 209 14.53 9.88 -9.09
CA ALA A 209 15.50 10.98 -9.13
C ALA A 209 15.85 11.29 -10.58
N ASP A 210 15.59 12.50 -11.04
CA ASP A 210 15.86 12.90 -12.41
C ASP A 210 17.36 13.07 -12.72
N ASN A 211 17.68 13.29 -13.97
CA ASN A 211 19.07 13.50 -14.39
C ASN A 211 19.67 14.81 -13.87
N ALA A 212 18.86 15.83 -13.64
CA ALA A 212 19.30 17.07 -13.03
C ALA A 212 19.71 16.88 -11.57
N LEU A 213 18.96 16.07 -10.81
CA LEU A 213 19.33 15.68 -9.44
C LEU A 213 20.60 14.83 -9.44
N TYR A 214 20.71 13.86 -10.35
CA TYR A 214 21.90 13.02 -10.48
C TYR A 214 23.16 13.87 -10.68
N LYS A 215 23.13 14.85 -11.58
CA LYS A 215 24.24 15.80 -11.78
C LYS A 215 24.49 16.72 -10.58
N LYS A 216 23.42 17.17 -9.90
CA LYS A 216 23.55 18.00 -8.69
C LYS A 216 24.31 17.31 -7.56
N TYR A 217 24.27 15.96 -7.50
CA TYR A 217 25.00 15.15 -6.53
C TYR A 217 26.27 14.52 -7.09
N ASP A 218 26.92 15.20 -8.04
CA ASP A 218 28.20 14.77 -8.64
C ASP A 218 28.15 13.34 -9.18
N GLU A 219 27.01 12.91 -9.71
CA GLU A 219 26.76 11.59 -10.28
C GLU A 219 26.92 10.44 -9.25
N ASP A 220 26.86 10.74 -7.95
CA ASP A 220 26.98 9.76 -6.88
C ASP A 220 25.61 9.22 -6.44
N VAL A 221 25.23 8.07 -7.00
CA VAL A 221 24.01 7.32 -6.65
C VAL A 221 23.94 6.98 -5.15
N LYS A 222 25.08 6.79 -4.47
CA LYS A 222 25.08 6.46 -3.03
C LYS A 222 24.61 7.66 -2.20
N ASN A 223 25.02 8.87 -2.57
CA ASN A 223 24.59 10.09 -1.91
C ASN A 223 23.08 10.34 -2.16
N ILE A 224 22.60 10.11 -3.39
CA ILE A 224 21.17 10.21 -3.71
C ILE A 224 20.39 9.20 -2.89
N ARG A 225 20.77 7.93 -2.87
CA ARG A 225 20.13 6.88 -2.05
C ARG A 225 20.06 7.27 -0.58
N LYS A 226 21.19 7.73 -0.01
CA LYS A 226 21.25 8.15 1.38
C LYS A 226 20.24 9.26 1.67
N ARG A 227 20.16 10.24 0.78
CA ARG A 227 19.22 11.35 0.88
C ARG A 227 17.76 10.89 0.80
N ILE A 228 17.42 10.05 -0.19
CA ILE A 228 16.06 9.51 -0.35
C ILE A 228 15.63 8.69 0.88
N PHE A 229 16.51 7.86 1.39
CA PHE A 229 16.20 7.07 2.60
C PHE A 229 15.99 7.95 3.83
N GLY A 230 16.75 9.03 3.98
CA GLY A 230 16.54 10.02 5.05
C GLY A 230 15.18 10.72 4.91
N ILE A 231 14.81 11.12 3.69
CA ILE A 231 13.51 11.70 3.36
C ILE A 231 12.38 10.73 3.73
N VAL A 232 12.43 9.48 3.27
CA VAL A 232 11.38 8.49 3.53
C VAL A 232 11.32 8.12 5.02
N ASN A 233 12.47 8.10 5.72
CA ASN A 233 12.49 7.85 7.16
C ASN A 233 11.72 8.94 7.94
N TYR A 234 11.86 10.19 7.54
CA TYR A 234 11.08 11.29 8.14
C TYR A 234 9.60 11.22 7.77
N ILE A 235 9.27 10.93 6.51
CA ILE A 235 7.89 10.75 6.04
C ILE A 235 7.19 9.66 6.85
N ASN A 236 7.85 8.53 7.11
CA ASN A 236 7.31 7.48 7.97
C ASN A 236 6.96 7.97 9.38
N MET A 237 7.78 8.84 9.97
CA MET A 237 7.49 9.43 11.27
C MET A 237 6.18 10.25 11.23
N VAL A 238 6.00 11.08 10.19
CA VAL A 238 4.82 11.93 10.00
C VAL A 238 3.56 11.07 9.77
N TYR A 239 3.63 10.10 8.86
CA TYR A 239 2.48 9.31 8.44
C TYR A 239 2.05 8.25 9.46
N LYS A 240 2.95 7.76 10.31
CA LYS A 240 2.60 6.88 11.44
C LYS A 240 1.62 7.53 12.42
N ALA A 241 1.67 8.84 12.59
CA ALA A 241 0.72 9.58 13.42
C ALA A 241 -0.74 9.44 12.94
N ILE A 242 -0.94 9.15 11.64
CA ILE A 242 -2.26 8.91 11.03
C ILE A 242 -2.47 7.43 10.66
N ASN A 243 -1.80 6.53 11.36
CA ASN A 243 -1.88 5.08 11.18
C ASN A 243 -1.61 4.63 9.72
N THR A 244 -0.72 5.34 9.03
CA THR A 244 -0.31 5.05 7.65
C THR A 244 1.20 4.77 7.61
N HIS A 245 1.58 3.58 7.13
CA HIS A 245 2.96 3.14 7.00
C HIS A 245 3.41 3.30 5.55
N VAL A 246 4.50 4.02 5.33
CA VAL A 246 5.05 4.26 3.99
C VAL A 246 6.24 3.35 3.76
N ALA A 247 6.13 2.43 2.82
CA ALA A 247 7.19 1.50 2.44
C ALA A 247 7.77 1.90 1.07
N LEU A 248 9.08 2.13 1.01
CA LEU A 248 9.75 2.38 -0.27
C LEU A 248 9.89 1.07 -1.03
N VAL A 249 9.15 0.93 -2.13
CA VAL A 249 9.18 -0.26 -3.00
C VAL A 249 10.21 -0.15 -4.11
N GLY A 250 10.67 1.06 -4.44
CA GLY A 250 11.71 1.26 -5.44
C GLY A 250 12.31 2.66 -5.48
N LEU A 251 13.55 2.73 -5.91
CA LEU A 251 14.27 3.95 -6.24
C LEU A 251 14.80 3.85 -7.67
N GLU A 252 14.46 4.80 -8.50
CA GLU A 252 14.99 4.90 -9.86
C GLU A 252 15.78 6.19 -10.01
N VAL A 253 17.00 6.10 -10.51
CA VAL A 253 17.85 7.25 -10.79
C VAL A 253 18.13 7.30 -12.30
N TRP A 254 17.75 8.39 -12.93
CA TRP A 254 17.93 8.59 -14.37
C TRP A 254 19.35 9.04 -14.67
N THR A 255 20.27 8.08 -14.77
CA THR A 255 21.71 8.32 -14.86
C THR A 255 22.18 8.71 -16.27
N ASP A 256 21.46 8.29 -17.33
CA ASP A 256 21.81 8.55 -18.73
C ASP A 256 20.96 9.63 -19.41
N GLY A 257 20.01 10.23 -18.69
CA GLY A 257 19.06 11.25 -19.16
C GLY A 257 17.65 10.96 -18.68
N ASP A 258 16.79 11.98 -18.70
CA ASP A 258 15.40 11.90 -18.28
C ASP A 258 14.59 10.94 -19.16
N LYS A 259 13.66 10.19 -18.53
CA LYS A 259 12.84 9.18 -19.21
C LYS A 259 11.49 9.71 -19.70
N CYS A 260 11.14 10.92 -19.30
CA CYS A 260 10.04 11.71 -19.84
C CYS A 260 10.47 13.17 -19.96
N PRO A 261 9.79 13.98 -20.77
CA PRO A 261 10.09 15.40 -20.85
C PRO A 261 9.85 16.12 -19.52
N LEU A 262 10.87 16.79 -18.99
CA LEU A 262 10.79 17.61 -17.79
C LEU A 262 11.06 19.07 -18.16
N SER A 263 10.47 20.00 -17.43
CA SER A 263 10.68 21.44 -17.61
C SER A 263 10.60 22.17 -16.28
N ARG A 264 10.89 23.48 -16.29
CA ARG A 264 10.71 24.34 -15.12
C ARG A 264 9.24 24.66 -14.83
N ASP A 265 8.33 24.38 -15.75
CA ASP A 265 6.90 24.37 -15.52
C ASP A 265 6.53 23.12 -14.73
N ALA A 266 6.14 23.31 -13.46
CA ALA A 266 5.77 22.22 -12.57
C ALA A 266 4.54 21.44 -13.07
N GLY A 267 3.53 22.14 -13.64
CA GLY A 267 2.33 21.49 -14.16
C GLY A 267 2.64 20.56 -15.34
N PHE A 268 3.47 21.04 -16.27
CA PHE A 268 3.93 20.20 -17.39
C PHE A 268 4.74 18.99 -16.90
N THR A 269 5.64 19.20 -15.94
CA THR A 269 6.49 18.12 -15.40
C THR A 269 5.67 17.07 -14.65
N LEU A 270 4.68 17.46 -13.84
CA LEU A 270 3.77 16.54 -13.16
C LEU A 270 2.98 15.70 -14.17
N ASP A 271 2.42 16.33 -15.19
CA ASP A 271 1.63 15.67 -16.22
C ASP A 271 2.46 14.64 -17.01
N THR A 272 3.66 15.00 -17.46
CA THR A 272 4.52 14.08 -18.21
C THR A 272 5.06 12.95 -17.35
N PHE A 273 5.38 13.20 -16.09
CA PHE A 273 5.80 12.19 -15.13
C PHE A 273 4.68 11.17 -14.84
N SER A 274 3.45 11.64 -14.66
CA SER A 274 2.28 10.78 -14.44
C SER A 274 2.03 9.85 -15.62
N LYS A 275 2.12 10.37 -16.84
CA LYS A 275 1.99 9.58 -18.07
C LYS A 275 3.10 8.53 -18.22
N TRP A 276 4.33 8.91 -17.89
CA TRP A 276 5.46 7.98 -17.88
C TRP A 276 5.26 6.88 -16.82
N ARG A 277 4.77 7.23 -15.60
CA ARG A 277 4.45 6.26 -14.57
C ARG A 277 3.47 5.20 -15.09
N LEU A 278 2.37 5.63 -15.68
CA LEU A 278 1.36 4.73 -16.27
C LEU A 278 1.92 3.90 -17.44
N ALA A 279 2.65 4.55 -18.36
CA ALA A 279 3.11 3.92 -19.59
C ALA A 279 4.27 2.95 -19.40
N GLU A 280 5.16 3.24 -18.44
CA GLU A 280 6.42 2.51 -18.28
C GLU A 280 6.62 1.92 -16.88
N LEU A 281 6.43 2.71 -15.82
CA LEU A 281 6.78 2.27 -14.47
C LEU A 281 5.85 1.18 -13.96
N LEU A 282 4.53 1.34 -14.06
CA LEU A 282 3.55 0.39 -13.54
C LEU A 282 3.59 -0.98 -14.26
N LYS A 283 4.12 -1.04 -15.49
CA LYS A 283 4.35 -2.31 -16.17
C LYS A 283 5.52 -3.12 -15.58
N ARG A 284 6.44 -2.45 -14.89
CA ARG A 284 7.66 -3.05 -14.36
C ARG A 284 7.59 -3.27 -12.84
N LYS A 285 7.05 -2.29 -12.14
CA LYS A 285 6.99 -2.28 -10.68
C LYS A 285 5.68 -1.66 -10.20
N ARG A 286 4.86 -2.46 -9.55
CA ARG A 286 3.64 -1.96 -8.91
C ARG A 286 3.99 -1.00 -7.78
N ASN A 287 3.22 0.05 -7.64
CA ASN A 287 3.33 1.03 -6.57
C ASN A 287 2.01 1.78 -6.43
N ASP A 288 1.70 2.22 -5.21
CA ASP A 288 0.49 2.98 -4.92
C ASP A 288 0.66 4.45 -5.26
N ASN A 289 1.88 4.97 -5.09
CA ASN A 289 2.21 6.36 -5.33
C ASN A 289 3.64 6.49 -5.86
N ALA A 290 3.87 7.41 -6.78
CA ALA A 290 5.20 7.72 -7.28
C ALA A 290 5.53 9.21 -7.07
N GLN A 291 6.74 9.49 -6.58
CA GLN A 291 7.22 10.85 -6.35
C GLN A 291 8.51 11.09 -7.13
N LEU A 292 8.52 12.14 -7.96
CA LEU A 292 9.71 12.60 -8.68
C LEU A 292 10.43 13.66 -7.84
N ILE A 293 11.68 13.42 -7.50
CA ILE A 293 12.56 14.45 -6.94
C ILE A 293 13.44 14.98 -8.05
N THR A 294 13.35 16.29 -8.31
CA THR A 294 14.07 16.95 -9.40
C THR A 294 15.15 17.91 -8.91
N GLY A 295 16.26 17.94 -9.64
CA GLY A 295 17.30 18.97 -9.50
C GLY A 295 16.96 20.27 -10.21
N LEU A 296 15.88 20.33 -10.99
CA LEU A 296 15.41 21.53 -11.67
C LEU A 296 14.84 22.53 -10.66
N ASP A 297 15.03 23.80 -10.93
CA ASP A 297 14.44 24.92 -10.19
C ASP A 297 13.16 25.34 -10.90
N PHE A 298 12.00 25.05 -10.32
CA PHE A 298 10.69 25.36 -10.92
C PHE A 298 10.46 26.86 -11.05
N GLU A 299 9.61 27.26 -11.97
CA GLU A 299 9.26 28.67 -12.17
C GLU A 299 8.47 29.24 -10.98
N GLY A 300 8.74 30.50 -10.65
CA GLY A 300 8.10 31.19 -9.55
C GLY A 300 8.58 30.72 -8.17
N THR A 301 7.64 30.47 -7.26
CA THR A 301 7.90 30.04 -5.87
C THR A 301 7.63 28.55 -5.64
N THR A 302 7.13 27.84 -6.64
CA THR A 302 6.70 26.44 -6.55
C THR A 302 7.88 25.50 -6.29
N ILE A 303 7.76 24.63 -5.28
CA ILE A 303 8.75 23.59 -4.95
C ILE A 303 8.16 22.18 -4.91
N GLY A 304 6.84 22.05 -4.98
CA GLY A 304 6.13 20.80 -5.06
C GLY A 304 4.79 20.96 -5.76
N LEU A 305 4.29 19.90 -6.33
CA LEU A 305 2.99 19.85 -6.99
C LEU A 305 2.46 18.41 -7.05
N ALA A 306 1.21 18.20 -6.68
CA ALA A 306 0.56 16.90 -6.78
C ALA A 306 -0.92 17.00 -7.16
N PHE A 307 -1.50 15.87 -7.54
CA PHE A 307 -2.94 15.75 -7.79
C PHE A 307 -3.69 15.49 -6.48
N LEU A 308 -4.81 16.16 -6.29
CA LEU A 308 -5.67 15.98 -5.11
C LEU A 308 -6.51 14.70 -5.22
N LYS A 309 -6.68 13.94 -4.12
CA LYS A 309 -7.53 12.73 -4.03
C LYS A 309 -7.22 11.68 -5.11
N SER A 310 -5.98 11.40 -5.31
CA SER A 310 -5.53 10.61 -6.46
C SER A 310 -4.86 9.28 -6.08
N ILE A 311 -4.72 8.99 -4.80
CA ILE A 311 -4.09 7.73 -4.34
C ILE A 311 -4.77 6.51 -4.96
N CYS A 312 -4.02 5.46 -5.29
CA CYS A 312 -4.44 4.27 -6.02
C CYS A 312 -4.83 4.51 -7.50
N SER A 313 -4.79 5.73 -8.01
CA SER A 313 -4.97 5.99 -9.44
C SER A 313 -3.72 5.59 -10.21
N ASP A 314 -3.88 4.79 -11.27
CA ASP A 314 -2.75 4.41 -12.13
C ASP A 314 -2.11 5.63 -12.81
N LEU A 315 -2.90 6.62 -13.20
CA LEU A 315 -2.41 7.82 -13.88
C LEU A 315 -2.04 8.94 -12.89
N TYR A 316 -2.89 9.24 -11.90
CA TYR A 316 -2.80 10.47 -11.13
C TYR A 316 -2.16 10.32 -9.75
N SER A 317 -1.87 9.11 -9.27
CA SER A 317 -1.20 8.92 -7.98
C SER A 317 0.28 9.23 -8.07
N ALA A 318 0.58 10.49 -8.25
CA ALA A 318 1.93 11.01 -8.44
C ALA A 318 2.08 12.42 -7.85
N GLY A 319 3.33 12.80 -7.58
CA GLY A 319 3.75 14.14 -7.19
C GLY A 319 5.16 14.44 -7.69
N ILE A 320 5.51 15.71 -7.69
CA ILE A 320 6.85 16.18 -8.04
C ILE A 320 7.36 17.12 -6.97
N ILE A 321 8.64 17.01 -6.63
CA ILE A 321 9.29 17.79 -5.58
C ILE A 321 10.63 18.31 -6.09
N GLN A 322 10.85 19.61 -5.97
CA GLN A 322 12.16 20.20 -6.17
C GLN A 322 13.07 19.86 -4.98
N ASP A 323 14.29 19.46 -5.24
CA ASP A 323 15.33 19.35 -4.20
C ASP A 323 15.82 20.74 -3.77
N HIS A 324 14.94 21.50 -3.13
CA HIS A 324 15.05 22.93 -2.85
C HIS A 324 15.97 23.30 -1.68
N SER A 325 16.30 22.36 -0.82
CA SER A 325 17.10 22.60 0.39
C SER A 325 18.25 21.59 0.53
N ARG A 326 19.36 22.03 1.12
CA ARG A 326 20.45 21.12 1.53
C ARG A 326 19.99 20.17 2.62
N ASN A 327 19.10 20.62 3.49
CA ASN A 327 18.53 19.79 4.55
C ASN A 327 17.48 18.84 3.96
N GLU A 328 17.71 17.54 4.12
CA GLU A 328 16.81 16.50 3.62
C GLU A 328 15.43 16.54 4.29
N ILE A 329 15.34 17.01 5.55
CA ILE A 329 14.09 17.07 6.29
C ILE A 329 13.13 18.12 5.72
N ALA A 330 13.65 19.26 5.24
CA ALA A 330 12.84 20.28 4.56
C ALA A 330 12.21 19.74 3.26
N VAL A 331 12.99 18.97 2.48
CA VAL A 331 12.48 18.31 1.26
C VAL A 331 11.50 17.19 1.61
N ALA A 332 11.74 16.48 2.73
CA ALA A 332 10.84 15.45 3.23
C ALA A 332 9.47 16.01 3.65
N ALA A 333 9.45 17.19 4.30
CA ALA A 333 8.21 17.88 4.65
C ALA A 333 7.41 18.26 3.39
N THR A 334 8.08 18.76 2.34
CA THR A 334 7.45 19.03 1.05
C THR A 334 6.89 17.75 0.41
N MET A 335 7.66 16.66 0.39
CA MET A 335 7.15 15.38 -0.14
C MET A 335 5.96 14.85 0.67
N ALA A 336 6.01 14.95 2.00
CA ALA A 336 4.88 14.58 2.85
C ALA A 336 3.62 15.43 2.54
N HIS A 337 3.79 16.72 2.24
CA HIS A 337 2.72 17.61 1.82
C HIS A 337 2.11 17.15 0.48
N GLU A 338 2.91 16.92 -0.55
CA GLU A 338 2.41 16.48 -1.86
C GLU A 338 1.71 15.11 -1.79
N MET A 339 2.24 14.19 -0.99
CA MET A 339 1.57 12.92 -0.70
C MET A 339 0.25 13.12 0.05
N GLY A 340 0.16 14.13 0.92
CA GLY A 340 -1.08 14.54 1.59
C GLY A 340 -2.17 14.94 0.61
N HIS A 341 -1.83 15.67 -0.45
CA HIS A 341 -2.76 15.99 -1.54
C HIS A 341 -3.29 14.71 -2.22
N ASN A 342 -2.39 13.77 -2.56
CA ASN A 342 -2.84 12.50 -3.13
C ASN A 342 -3.81 11.75 -2.21
N LEU A 343 -3.65 11.87 -0.89
CA LEU A 343 -4.52 11.30 0.14
C LEU A 343 -5.76 12.15 0.50
N GLY A 344 -6.05 13.18 -0.27
CA GLY A 344 -7.28 13.96 -0.16
C GLY A 344 -7.22 15.18 0.75
N MET A 345 -6.05 15.55 1.25
CA MET A 345 -5.86 16.72 2.10
C MET A 345 -5.66 17.98 1.24
N SER A 346 -6.45 19.01 1.47
CA SER A 346 -6.27 20.34 0.88
C SER A 346 -5.33 21.19 1.73
N HIS A 347 -4.92 22.35 1.24
CA HIS A 347 -4.16 23.31 2.03
C HIS A 347 -4.93 23.74 3.29
N ASP A 348 -4.17 23.96 4.37
CA ASP A 348 -4.71 24.45 5.62
C ASP A 348 -5.15 25.92 5.51
N THR A 349 -6.20 26.25 6.21
CA THR A 349 -6.71 27.61 6.37
C THR A 349 -6.37 28.13 7.76
N GLU A 350 -6.61 29.42 8.04
CA GLU A 350 -6.39 30.01 9.37
C GLU A 350 -7.19 29.34 10.51
N ALA A 351 -8.24 28.58 10.17
CA ALA A 351 -9.05 27.83 11.13
C ALA A 351 -8.45 26.46 11.50
N CYS A 352 -7.44 26.01 10.76
CA CYS A 352 -6.80 24.71 10.94
C CYS A 352 -5.69 24.78 11.99
N SER A 353 -5.58 23.77 12.84
CA SER A 353 -4.61 23.76 13.94
C SER A 353 -3.94 22.41 14.11
N CYS A 354 -2.70 22.45 14.54
CA CYS A 354 -1.92 21.30 15.01
C CYS A 354 -1.22 21.66 16.34
N SER A 355 -0.40 20.77 16.88
CA SER A 355 0.32 21.07 18.14
C SER A 355 1.44 22.11 17.94
N ASP A 356 1.88 22.31 16.71
CA ASP A 356 2.88 23.29 16.30
C ASP A 356 2.22 24.52 15.65
N ASP A 357 2.99 25.61 15.52
CA ASP A 357 2.54 26.82 14.83
C ASP A 357 2.30 26.58 13.32
N ILE A 358 2.89 25.53 12.74
CA ILE A 358 2.83 25.21 11.29
C ILE A 358 2.62 23.72 11.10
N CYS A 359 1.60 23.39 10.32
CA CYS A 359 1.20 22.03 10.00
C CYS A 359 1.71 21.61 8.60
N ILE A 360 1.69 20.31 8.29
CA ILE A 360 2.22 19.75 7.01
C ILE A 360 1.53 20.36 5.79
N MET A 361 0.22 20.59 5.82
CA MET A 361 -0.55 21.07 4.65
C MET A 361 -0.60 22.60 4.53
N THR A 362 0.30 23.34 5.18
CA THR A 362 0.44 24.78 4.92
C THR A 362 0.88 25.02 3.46
N ASP A 363 0.36 26.05 2.83
CA ASP A 363 0.67 26.40 1.43
C ASP A 363 2.04 27.04 1.23
N THR A 364 2.69 27.47 2.32
CA THR A 364 3.98 28.15 2.32
C THR A 364 5.01 27.40 3.14
N VAL A 365 6.21 27.25 2.60
CA VAL A 365 7.34 26.71 3.34
C VAL A 365 7.94 27.80 4.22
N SER A 366 7.94 27.53 5.51
CA SER A 366 8.48 28.42 6.53
C SER A 366 9.85 27.96 7.04
N SER A 367 10.43 28.80 7.92
CA SER A 367 11.63 28.46 8.70
C SER A 367 11.38 27.43 9.83
N VAL A 368 10.19 26.83 9.90
CA VAL A 368 9.83 25.79 10.88
C VAL A 368 9.49 24.49 10.13
N ILE A 369 10.04 23.36 10.54
CA ILE A 369 9.65 22.06 9.97
C ILE A 369 8.32 21.62 10.59
N PRO A 370 7.27 21.44 9.76
CA PRO A 370 6.02 20.87 10.23
C PRO A 370 6.18 19.35 10.42
N LYS A 371 5.73 18.79 11.53
CA LYS A 371 5.85 17.35 11.86
C LYS A 371 4.53 16.59 11.85
N GLU A 372 3.41 17.29 11.79
CA GLU A 372 2.08 16.69 11.90
C GLU A 372 1.05 17.38 11.00
N PHE A 373 -0.01 16.66 10.71
CA PHE A 373 -1.15 17.16 9.97
C PHE A 373 -2.09 17.96 10.87
N SER A 374 -2.74 18.97 10.32
CA SER A 374 -3.75 19.77 11.02
C SER A 374 -5.05 19.01 11.27
N SER A 375 -5.88 19.57 12.16
CA SER A 375 -7.26 19.10 12.38
C SER A 375 -8.09 19.05 11.08
N CYS A 376 -7.92 20.03 10.18
CA CYS A 376 -8.59 20.08 8.88
C CYS A 376 -8.10 18.97 7.95
N SER A 377 -6.78 18.77 7.90
CA SER A 377 -6.14 17.74 7.09
C SER A 377 -6.58 16.34 7.52
N LEU A 378 -6.63 16.07 8.82
CA LEU A 378 -7.13 14.82 9.37
C LEU A 378 -8.60 14.58 8.99
N GLN A 379 -9.44 15.61 9.10
CA GLN A 379 -10.85 15.51 8.70
C GLN A 379 -11.01 15.25 7.19
N SER A 380 -10.19 15.91 6.36
CA SER A 380 -10.21 15.69 4.90
C SER A 380 -9.76 14.29 4.53
N PHE A 381 -8.71 13.79 5.20
CA PHE A 381 -8.23 12.42 5.07
C PHE A 381 -9.30 11.40 5.44
N GLU A 382 -9.94 11.53 6.61
CA GLU A 382 -11.02 10.63 7.03
C GLU A 382 -12.19 10.63 6.04
N LYS A 383 -12.62 11.82 5.59
CA LYS A 383 -13.69 11.95 4.58
C LYS A 383 -13.33 11.21 3.29
N PHE A 384 -12.12 11.40 2.80
CA PHE A 384 -11.64 10.72 1.60
C PHE A 384 -11.56 9.20 1.81
N MET A 385 -10.99 8.75 2.92
CA MET A 385 -10.90 7.32 3.25
C MET A 385 -12.26 6.63 3.35
N LEU A 386 -13.30 7.34 3.83
CA LEU A 386 -14.65 6.79 3.92
C LEU A 386 -15.40 6.83 2.59
N ALA A 387 -15.16 7.85 1.77
CA ALA A 387 -15.86 8.03 0.49
C ALA A 387 -15.35 7.06 -0.59
N ASP A 388 -14.04 6.91 -0.70
CA ASP A 388 -13.40 6.18 -1.80
C ASP A 388 -12.85 4.81 -1.37
N MET A 389 -12.61 4.61 -0.06
CA MET A 389 -12.05 3.38 0.53
C MET A 389 -10.89 2.82 -0.32
N PRO A 390 -9.79 3.59 -0.52
CA PRO A 390 -8.72 3.22 -1.44
C PRO A 390 -8.08 1.88 -1.04
N ARG A 391 -8.31 0.86 -1.85
CA ARG A 391 -7.93 -0.53 -1.56
C ARG A 391 -6.44 -0.79 -1.66
N CYS A 392 -5.72 -0.02 -2.47
CA CYS A 392 -4.28 -0.18 -2.58
C CYS A 392 -3.57 0.05 -1.24
N LEU A 393 -4.21 0.76 -0.29
CA LEU A 393 -3.66 1.00 1.04
C LEU A 393 -3.93 -0.14 2.05
N THR A 394 -4.62 -1.20 1.65
CA THR A 394 -4.98 -2.33 2.54
C THR A 394 -4.12 -3.56 2.34
N ASN A 395 -3.33 -3.64 1.27
CA ASN A 395 -2.37 -4.71 1.07
C ASN A 395 -1.12 -4.45 1.91
N ILE A 396 -0.68 -5.47 2.62
CA ILE A 396 0.60 -5.44 3.34
C ILE A 396 1.70 -5.65 2.29
N PRO A 397 2.68 -4.73 2.15
CA PRO A 397 3.83 -4.94 1.29
C PRO A 397 4.52 -6.26 1.63
N GLU A 398 4.99 -7.01 0.63
CA GLU A 398 5.68 -8.29 0.89
C GLU A 398 6.90 -8.09 1.78
N LEU A 399 6.73 -8.32 3.07
CA LEU A 399 7.78 -8.28 4.08
C LEU A 399 8.66 -9.54 4.07
N SER A 400 8.39 -10.47 3.16
CA SER A 400 9.00 -11.82 3.13
C SER A 400 10.52 -11.84 2.93
N SER A 401 11.17 -10.71 2.67
CA SER A 401 12.62 -10.62 2.46
C SER A 401 13.36 -9.63 3.35
N ILE A 402 12.70 -8.96 4.30
CA ILE A 402 13.43 -8.21 5.32
C ILE A 402 14.10 -9.24 6.24
N ILE A 403 15.40 -9.40 6.09
CA ILE A 403 16.23 -10.24 6.96
C ILE A 403 16.48 -9.46 8.27
N ALA A 404 15.41 -9.21 8.99
CA ALA A 404 15.47 -9.06 10.42
C ALA A 404 14.95 -10.37 11.02
N PRO A 405 15.50 -10.87 12.11
CA PRO A 405 14.87 -12.02 12.77
C PRO A 405 13.42 -11.62 13.11
N PRO A 406 12.46 -12.53 12.91
CA PRO A 406 11.07 -12.28 13.26
C PRO A 406 10.99 -11.68 14.66
N SER A 407 10.27 -10.61 14.81
CA SER A 407 10.16 -9.89 16.08
C SER A 407 8.71 -9.74 16.44
N CYS A 408 8.28 -10.62 17.31
CA CYS A 408 6.93 -10.61 17.87
C CYS A 408 6.58 -9.23 18.46
N GLY A 409 5.36 -8.77 18.23
CA GLY A 409 4.83 -7.53 18.73
C GLY A 409 5.08 -6.32 17.80
N ASN A 410 5.40 -6.56 16.53
CA ASN A 410 5.58 -5.50 15.54
C ASN A 410 4.32 -5.22 14.70
N GLY A 411 3.27 -6.00 14.88
CA GLY A 411 2.00 -5.90 14.16
C GLY A 411 1.99 -6.60 12.81
N PHE A 412 3.03 -7.39 12.48
CA PHE A 412 3.13 -8.16 11.24
C PHE A 412 3.35 -9.64 11.56
N VAL A 413 2.62 -10.50 10.89
CA VAL A 413 2.83 -11.95 11.00
C VAL A 413 4.05 -12.34 10.17
N GLU A 414 5.16 -12.64 10.83
CA GLU A 414 6.43 -12.99 10.19
C GLU A 414 6.65 -14.51 10.17
N LYS A 415 7.70 -14.95 9.47
CA LYS A 415 8.03 -16.37 9.35
C LYS A 415 8.33 -16.98 10.73
N GLY A 416 7.48 -17.88 11.18
CA GLY A 416 7.59 -18.54 12.48
C GLY A 416 6.56 -18.05 13.50
N GLU A 417 5.80 -17.02 13.18
CA GLU A 417 4.65 -16.51 13.93
C GLU A 417 3.35 -17.08 13.37
N GLU A 418 2.35 -17.17 14.20
CA GLU A 418 1.00 -17.59 13.82
C GLU A 418 0.03 -16.41 13.82
N CYS A 419 0.40 -15.37 14.56
CA CYS A 419 -0.30 -14.10 14.63
C CYS A 419 0.68 -13.03 15.14
N ASP A 420 0.35 -11.77 14.90
CA ASP A 420 0.96 -10.61 15.58
C ASP A 420 -0.11 -9.53 15.74
N CYS A 421 -0.34 -9.10 16.96
CA CYS A 421 -1.35 -8.09 17.30
C CYS A 421 -0.74 -6.80 17.86
N GLY A 422 0.58 -6.62 17.71
CA GLY A 422 1.33 -5.53 18.29
C GLY A 422 1.90 -5.87 19.66
N THR A 423 2.40 -4.86 20.36
CA THR A 423 2.96 -5.02 21.72
C THR A 423 1.90 -5.48 22.71
N PRO A 424 2.27 -6.06 23.88
CA PRO A 424 1.31 -6.47 24.91
C PRO A 424 0.37 -5.34 25.35
N GLU A 425 0.82 -4.07 25.29
CA GLU A 425 0.01 -2.90 25.63
C GLU A 425 -0.96 -2.50 24.52
N GLU A 426 -0.63 -2.81 23.28
CA GLU A 426 -1.44 -2.46 22.09
C GLU A 426 -2.38 -3.57 21.66
N CYS A 427 -2.06 -4.82 21.97
CA CYS A 427 -2.83 -5.97 21.57
C CYS A 427 -4.18 -6.06 22.30
N THR A 428 -5.26 -6.00 21.53
CA THR A 428 -6.63 -6.23 22.02
C THR A 428 -7.24 -7.51 21.45
N ASN A 429 -6.46 -8.33 20.76
CA ASN A 429 -6.92 -9.55 20.09
C ASN A 429 -6.76 -10.76 20.99
N GLU A 430 -7.86 -11.26 21.54
CA GLU A 430 -7.88 -12.44 22.43
C GLU A 430 -7.40 -13.74 21.75
N CYS A 431 -7.34 -13.76 20.41
CA CYS A 431 -6.93 -14.92 19.64
C CYS A 431 -5.42 -15.05 19.46
N CYS A 432 -4.66 -14.03 19.86
CA CYS A 432 -3.20 -13.95 19.70
C CYS A 432 -2.53 -13.66 21.03
N ASP A 433 -1.50 -14.42 21.34
CA ASP A 433 -0.62 -14.15 22.47
C ASP A 433 0.47 -13.15 22.03
N PRO A 434 0.45 -11.90 22.54
CA PRO A 434 1.35 -10.85 22.09
C PRO A 434 2.80 -11.03 22.54
N GLU A 435 3.08 -11.92 23.51
CA GLU A 435 4.44 -12.18 23.96
C GLU A 435 5.15 -13.21 23.10
N SER A 436 4.40 -14.20 22.59
CA SER A 436 4.96 -15.32 21.80
C SER A 436 4.60 -15.26 20.31
N CYS A 437 3.68 -14.38 19.90
CA CYS A 437 3.09 -14.32 18.56
C CYS A 437 2.55 -15.66 18.06
N LYS A 438 1.96 -16.40 18.97
CA LYS A 438 1.27 -17.63 18.69
C LYS A 438 -0.23 -17.48 18.91
N LEU A 439 -0.99 -18.32 18.23
CA LEU A 439 -2.41 -18.39 18.47
C LEU A 439 -2.66 -18.80 19.94
N SER A 440 -3.58 -18.11 20.58
CA SER A 440 -4.05 -18.43 21.92
C SER A 440 -4.58 -19.89 21.97
N SER A 441 -4.53 -20.51 23.15
CA SER A 441 -4.94 -21.92 23.30
C SER A 441 -6.36 -22.17 22.79
N GLY A 442 -6.48 -23.03 21.77
CA GLY A 442 -7.74 -23.33 21.10
C GLY A 442 -8.13 -22.43 19.95
N ALA A 443 -7.36 -21.39 19.66
CA ALA A 443 -7.56 -20.54 18.47
C ALA A 443 -7.05 -21.26 17.21
N ALA A 444 -7.80 -21.12 16.11
CA ALA A 444 -7.42 -21.57 14.78
C ALA A 444 -6.95 -20.42 13.89
N CYS A 445 -7.30 -19.18 14.25
CA CYS A 445 -6.91 -17.97 13.56
C CYS A 445 -6.98 -16.77 14.51
N ALA A 446 -6.30 -15.67 14.17
CA ALA A 446 -6.36 -14.42 14.91
C ALA A 446 -6.77 -13.24 14.04
N HIS A 447 -6.55 -13.30 12.74
CA HIS A 447 -6.81 -12.20 11.78
C HIS A 447 -7.48 -12.75 10.52
N GLY A 448 -8.06 -11.83 9.72
CA GLY A 448 -8.66 -12.10 8.41
C GLY A 448 -10.17 -12.13 8.43
N ASP A 449 -10.78 -11.81 7.28
CA ASP A 449 -12.25 -11.69 7.14
C ASP A 449 -12.99 -13.01 7.36
N CYS A 450 -12.29 -14.12 7.23
CA CYS A 450 -12.80 -15.47 7.49
C CYS A 450 -12.42 -16.03 8.88
N CYS A 451 -11.98 -15.16 9.80
CA CYS A 451 -11.74 -15.47 11.19
C CYS A 451 -12.79 -14.79 12.08
N GLU A 452 -13.43 -15.55 12.96
CA GLU A 452 -14.42 -15.05 13.90
C GLU A 452 -14.35 -15.85 15.21
N ASN A 453 -14.27 -15.15 16.35
CA ASN A 453 -14.13 -15.79 17.67
C ASN A 453 -12.99 -16.82 17.71
N CYS A 454 -11.84 -16.46 17.12
CA CYS A 454 -10.65 -17.29 17.06
C CYS A 454 -10.81 -18.60 16.26
N GLN A 455 -11.85 -18.74 15.46
CA GLN A 455 -12.12 -19.90 14.61
C GLN A 455 -12.38 -19.50 13.16
N TYR A 456 -12.05 -20.39 12.22
CA TYR A 456 -12.42 -20.16 10.83
C TYR A 456 -13.95 -20.10 10.69
N LYS A 457 -14.44 -19.09 9.99
CA LYS A 457 -15.85 -19.03 9.56
C LYS A 457 -16.17 -20.27 8.75
N LYS A 458 -17.40 -20.73 8.85
CA LYS A 458 -17.88 -21.88 8.07
C LYS A 458 -17.71 -21.64 6.57
N SER A 459 -17.37 -22.71 5.85
CA SER A 459 -17.40 -22.67 4.38
C SER A 459 -18.76 -22.16 3.87
N GLY A 460 -18.73 -21.20 2.93
CA GLY A 460 -19.92 -20.54 2.40
C GLY A 460 -20.37 -19.31 3.22
N SER A 461 -19.66 -18.92 4.28
CA SER A 461 -19.89 -17.61 4.93
C SER A 461 -19.35 -16.51 4.03
N VAL A 462 -20.15 -15.49 3.78
CA VAL A 462 -19.74 -14.34 2.96
C VAL A 462 -18.66 -13.56 3.71
N CYS A 463 -17.51 -13.36 3.09
CA CYS A 463 -16.43 -12.49 3.59
C CYS A 463 -16.35 -11.18 2.85
N ARG A 464 -16.83 -11.13 1.60
CA ARG A 464 -17.01 -9.89 0.85
C ARG A 464 -18.35 -9.94 0.12
N ALA A 465 -19.20 -8.97 0.40
CA ALA A 465 -20.52 -8.88 -0.24
C ALA A 465 -20.43 -8.37 -1.69
N VAL A 466 -21.41 -8.70 -2.50
CA VAL A 466 -21.59 -8.19 -3.88
C VAL A 466 -21.71 -6.66 -3.86
N LYS A 467 -20.99 -5.98 -4.72
CA LYS A 467 -21.03 -4.51 -4.85
C LYS A 467 -21.99 -4.02 -5.93
N HIS A 468 -22.11 -4.77 -7.01
CA HIS A 468 -22.95 -4.44 -8.17
C HIS A 468 -23.23 -5.69 -9.02
N ASP A 469 -24.09 -5.57 -10.03
CA ASP A 469 -24.59 -6.70 -10.83
C ASP A 469 -23.51 -7.62 -11.45
N CYS A 470 -22.35 -7.09 -11.75
CA CYS A 470 -21.26 -7.85 -12.38
C CYS A 470 -20.26 -8.42 -11.39
N ASP A 471 -20.40 -8.10 -10.14
CA ASP A 471 -19.59 -8.59 -9.04
C ASP A 471 -20.15 -9.93 -8.51
N LEU A 472 -19.32 -10.68 -7.80
CA LEU A 472 -19.71 -11.88 -7.07
C LEU A 472 -19.27 -11.74 -5.60
N ALA A 473 -20.01 -12.35 -4.68
CA ALA A 473 -19.61 -12.39 -3.29
C ALA A 473 -18.49 -13.43 -3.11
N GLU A 474 -17.45 -13.11 -2.36
CA GLU A 474 -16.46 -14.09 -1.91
C GLU A 474 -16.95 -14.75 -0.63
N MET A 475 -16.70 -16.04 -0.57
CA MET A 475 -17.12 -16.88 0.54
C MET A 475 -15.93 -17.58 1.17
N CYS A 476 -15.89 -17.61 2.49
CA CYS A 476 -14.88 -18.31 3.24
C CYS A 476 -14.84 -19.80 2.87
N THR A 477 -13.64 -20.34 2.77
CA THR A 477 -13.44 -21.78 2.47
C THR A 477 -13.68 -22.68 3.68
N GLY A 478 -13.64 -22.12 4.90
CA GLY A 478 -13.64 -22.87 6.16
C GLY A 478 -12.28 -23.45 6.53
N LEU A 479 -11.25 -23.19 5.74
CA LEU A 479 -9.89 -23.71 5.92
C LEU A 479 -8.81 -22.61 6.01
N SER A 480 -9.19 -21.37 5.78
CA SER A 480 -8.31 -20.20 5.80
C SER A 480 -8.99 -19.03 6.50
N SER A 481 -8.20 -18.21 7.14
CA SER A 481 -8.65 -16.94 7.72
C SER A 481 -8.82 -15.82 6.69
N SER A 482 -8.17 -15.95 5.54
CA SER A 482 -8.23 -14.95 4.47
C SER A 482 -9.44 -15.19 3.57
N CYS A 483 -10.07 -14.09 3.15
CA CYS A 483 -11.07 -14.12 2.09
C CYS A 483 -10.39 -14.48 0.76
N PRO A 484 -11.01 -15.29 -0.10
CA PRO A 484 -10.50 -15.60 -1.44
C PRO A 484 -10.34 -14.35 -2.32
N GLU A 485 -9.61 -14.50 -3.43
CA GLU A 485 -9.43 -13.44 -4.43
C GLU A 485 -10.76 -13.00 -5.06
N ASP A 486 -10.82 -11.73 -5.46
CA ASP A 486 -11.97 -11.06 -6.07
C ASP A 486 -12.42 -11.82 -7.34
N ARG A 487 -13.68 -12.21 -7.38
CA ARG A 487 -14.31 -12.88 -8.51
C ARG A 487 -15.50 -12.08 -9.03
N PHE A 488 -15.65 -12.07 -10.32
CA PHE A 488 -16.73 -11.35 -10.98
C PHE A 488 -17.42 -12.20 -12.05
N ARG A 489 -18.62 -11.79 -12.43
CA ARG A 489 -19.42 -12.52 -13.43
C ARG A 489 -18.73 -12.55 -14.77
N VAL A 490 -18.90 -13.64 -15.48
CA VAL A 490 -18.41 -13.83 -16.83
C VAL A 490 -18.84 -12.68 -17.75
N ASN A 491 -17.93 -12.26 -18.63
CA ASN A 491 -18.22 -11.24 -19.63
C ASN A 491 -19.44 -11.65 -20.48
N GLY A 492 -20.33 -10.69 -20.76
CA GLY A 492 -21.54 -10.91 -21.54
C GLY A 492 -22.78 -11.24 -20.70
N HIS A 493 -22.66 -11.40 -19.38
CA HIS A 493 -23.83 -11.51 -18.52
C HIS A 493 -24.64 -10.21 -18.53
N PRO A 494 -25.97 -10.22 -18.70
CA PRO A 494 -26.78 -9.02 -18.67
C PRO A 494 -26.70 -8.32 -17.30
N CYS A 495 -26.56 -6.99 -17.30
CA CYS A 495 -26.51 -6.17 -16.11
C CYS A 495 -27.35 -4.89 -16.27
N SER A 496 -27.56 -4.15 -15.19
CA SER A 496 -28.37 -2.92 -15.19
C SER A 496 -29.75 -3.13 -15.83
N PHE A 497 -30.47 -4.15 -15.36
CA PHE A 497 -31.81 -4.54 -15.90
C PHE A 497 -31.80 -4.82 -17.41
N GLY A 498 -30.69 -5.29 -17.98
CA GLY A 498 -30.55 -5.57 -19.39
C GLY A 498 -30.10 -4.38 -20.26
N GLU A 499 -29.82 -3.24 -19.65
CA GLU A 499 -29.27 -2.06 -20.33
C GLU A 499 -27.78 -2.20 -20.68
N GLY A 500 -27.05 -3.15 -20.04
CA GLY A 500 -25.65 -3.45 -20.30
C GLY A 500 -25.33 -4.93 -20.24
N TYR A 501 -24.05 -5.23 -20.46
CA TYR A 501 -23.44 -6.54 -20.28
C TYR A 501 -22.21 -6.39 -19.39
N CYS A 502 -21.99 -7.35 -18.52
CA CYS A 502 -20.77 -7.39 -17.70
C CYS A 502 -19.54 -7.50 -18.60
N TYR A 503 -18.56 -6.67 -18.35
CA TYR A 503 -17.27 -6.66 -19.03
C TYR A 503 -16.17 -6.35 -18.03
N MET A 504 -15.22 -7.27 -17.87
CA MET A 504 -14.10 -7.15 -16.92
C MET A 504 -14.53 -6.68 -15.51
N GLY A 505 -15.58 -7.32 -14.98
CA GLY A 505 -16.11 -7.04 -13.64
C GLY A 505 -16.99 -5.80 -13.51
N THR A 506 -17.18 -5.02 -14.57
CA THR A 506 -18.00 -3.80 -14.56
C THR A 506 -19.24 -3.92 -15.46
N CYS A 507 -20.20 -3.03 -15.29
CA CYS A 507 -21.37 -2.92 -16.18
C CYS A 507 -21.27 -1.61 -16.97
N PRO A 508 -20.54 -1.57 -18.09
CA PRO A 508 -20.35 -0.33 -18.85
C PRO A 508 -21.62 0.03 -19.62
N THR A 509 -22.41 0.93 -19.07
CA THR A 509 -23.54 1.56 -19.77
C THR A 509 -23.16 2.99 -20.16
N ARG A 510 -23.76 3.56 -21.22
CA ARG A 510 -23.53 4.96 -21.56
C ARG A 510 -24.00 5.90 -20.44
N ASP A 511 -25.06 5.51 -19.75
CA ASP A 511 -25.58 6.25 -18.59
C ASP A 511 -24.58 6.29 -17.43
N SER A 512 -23.94 5.15 -17.08
CA SER A 512 -22.91 5.11 -16.04
C SER A 512 -21.69 5.96 -16.42
N GLN A 513 -21.23 5.83 -17.67
CA GLN A 513 -20.10 6.62 -18.17
C GLN A 513 -20.43 8.13 -18.19
N CYS A 514 -21.66 8.52 -18.49
CA CYS A 514 -22.09 9.92 -18.39
C CYS A 514 -22.11 10.42 -16.94
N LYS A 515 -22.57 9.60 -16.00
CA LYS A 515 -22.53 9.92 -14.56
C LYS A 515 -21.09 10.07 -14.07
N ASP A 516 -20.19 9.22 -14.53
CA ASP A 516 -18.77 9.31 -14.20
C ASP A 516 -18.13 10.59 -14.78
N ALA A 517 -18.48 10.94 -16.03
CA ALA A 517 -17.92 12.11 -16.69
C ALA A 517 -18.52 13.44 -16.19
N PHE A 518 -19.84 13.52 -15.97
CA PHE A 518 -20.54 14.77 -15.69
C PHE A 518 -21.35 14.75 -14.38
N GLY A 519 -21.15 13.73 -13.52
CA GLY A 519 -21.81 13.62 -12.21
C GLY A 519 -23.17 12.95 -12.22
N PRO A 520 -23.76 12.68 -11.04
CA PRO A 520 -24.88 11.74 -10.86
C PRO A 520 -26.18 12.12 -11.59
N GLN A 521 -26.33 13.38 -11.97
CA GLN A 521 -27.52 13.86 -12.70
C GLN A 521 -27.35 13.81 -14.22
N ALA A 522 -26.19 13.33 -14.71
CA ALA A 522 -25.95 13.16 -16.13
C ALA A 522 -26.56 11.86 -16.62
N THR A 523 -27.05 11.86 -17.86
CA THR A 523 -27.64 10.73 -18.55
C THR A 523 -27.07 10.61 -19.96
N ASP A 524 -27.28 9.45 -20.60
CA ASP A 524 -26.98 9.25 -22.01
C ASP A 524 -27.61 10.35 -22.88
N GLY A 525 -26.86 10.88 -23.81
CA GLY A 525 -27.33 11.92 -24.72
C GLY A 525 -28.29 11.38 -25.75
N PRO A 526 -29.16 12.25 -26.32
CA PRO A 526 -30.04 11.85 -27.41
C PRO A 526 -29.30 11.18 -28.57
N ALA A 527 -29.92 10.20 -29.21
CA ALA A 527 -29.31 9.47 -30.34
C ALA A 527 -28.85 10.39 -31.49
N SER A 528 -29.40 11.61 -31.58
CA SER A 528 -28.97 12.64 -32.54
C SER A 528 -27.57 13.15 -32.29
N CYS A 529 -27.06 13.13 -31.03
CA CYS A 529 -25.70 13.55 -30.68
C CYS A 529 -24.65 12.63 -31.32
N TYR A 530 -24.92 11.36 -31.38
CA TYR A 530 -24.04 10.33 -31.90
C TYR A 530 -23.79 10.37 -33.43
N HIS A 531 -24.60 11.15 -34.16
CA HIS A 531 -24.33 11.43 -35.58
C HIS A 531 -23.07 12.25 -35.81
N MET A 532 -22.58 12.92 -34.76
CA MET A 532 -21.30 13.62 -34.84
C MET A 532 -20.13 12.65 -35.01
N ASN A 533 -20.25 11.42 -34.51
CA ASN A 533 -19.24 10.40 -34.66
C ASN A 533 -19.03 9.93 -36.13
N GLU A 534 -20.01 10.14 -37.00
CA GLU A 534 -19.93 9.86 -38.42
C GLU A 534 -19.05 10.90 -39.19
N LYS A 535 -18.62 11.97 -38.53
CA LYS A 535 -17.87 13.07 -39.18
C LYS A 535 -16.36 12.82 -39.28
N GLY A 536 -15.78 12.03 -38.41
CA GLY A 536 -14.35 11.77 -38.37
C GLY A 536 -13.52 13.02 -38.00
N ALA A 537 -14.08 13.88 -37.17
CA ALA A 537 -13.44 15.10 -36.67
C ALA A 537 -13.09 14.94 -35.18
N TYR A 538 -12.25 15.87 -34.64
CA TYR A 538 -11.83 15.83 -33.23
C TYR A 538 -13.02 15.76 -32.24
N PHE A 539 -14.17 16.29 -32.63
CA PHE A 539 -15.39 16.29 -31.82
C PHE A 539 -16.25 15.04 -32.01
N GLY A 540 -15.96 14.13 -32.96
CA GLY A 540 -16.76 12.93 -33.19
C GLY A 540 -16.06 11.95 -34.14
N TYR A 541 -15.70 10.76 -33.63
CA TYR A 541 -15.01 9.70 -34.34
C TYR A 541 -15.14 8.37 -33.59
N CYS A 542 -14.82 7.26 -34.25
CA CYS A 542 -14.81 5.94 -33.65
C CYS A 542 -13.47 5.51 -33.06
N ARG A 543 -12.38 5.89 -33.73
CA ARG A 543 -11.02 5.56 -33.27
C ARG A 543 -10.02 6.51 -33.90
N LYS A 544 -8.80 6.56 -33.35
CA LYS A 544 -7.66 7.26 -33.93
C LYS A 544 -6.71 6.26 -34.56
N GLU A 545 -6.27 6.51 -35.81
CA GLU A 545 -5.23 5.73 -36.47
C GLU A 545 -4.14 6.70 -36.93
N ARG A 546 -2.91 6.54 -36.41
CA ARG A 546 -1.74 7.39 -36.76
C ARG A 546 -2.04 8.88 -36.69
N GLY A 547 -2.77 9.31 -35.66
CA GLY A 547 -3.16 10.72 -35.46
C GLY A 547 -4.37 11.19 -36.25
N THR A 548 -4.95 10.36 -37.14
CA THR A 548 -6.14 10.69 -37.92
C THR A 548 -7.40 10.16 -37.23
N HIS A 549 -8.45 11.01 -37.14
CA HIS A 549 -9.74 10.60 -36.61
C HIS A 549 -10.53 9.83 -37.67
N ILE A 550 -10.86 8.58 -37.36
CA ILE A 550 -11.60 7.69 -38.27
C ILE A 550 -13.10 7.83 -38.00
N PRO A 551 -13.93 8.17 -39.02
CA PRO A 551 -15.36 8.33 -38.84
C PRO A 551 -16.03 6.97 -38.51
N CYS A 552 -17.06 7.01 -37.71
CA CYS A 552 -17.89 5.83 -37.48
C CYS A 552 -18.75 5.48 -38.70
N LYS A 553 -18.87 4.18 -39.01
CA LYS A 553 -19.95 3.71 -39.88
C LYS A 553 -21.29 3.92 -39.18
N LYS A 554 -22.38 4.00 -39.93
CA LYS A 554 -23.74 4.24 -39.37
C LYS A 554 -24.11 3.27 -38.24
N LYS A 555 -23.70 1.99 -38.35
CA LYS A 555 -23.95 0.97 -37.31
C LYS A 555 -23.08 1.18 -36.06
N ASP A 556 -21.91 1.79 -36.22
CA ASP A 556 -20.88 1.90 -35.18
C ASP A 556 -20.94 3.24 -34.42
N LYS A 557 -21.83 4.16 -34.83
CA LYS A 557 -21.88 5.52 -34.27
C LYS A 557 -22.05 5.59 -32.74
N MET A 558 -22.67 4.56 -32.15
CA MET A 558 -22.88 4.44 -30.71
C MET A 558 -21.63 3.90 -29.97
N CYS A 559 -20.53 3.64 -30.68
CA CYS A 559 -19.26 3.12 -30.12
C CYS A 559 -18.07 4.09 -30.30
N GLY A 560 -18.36 5.33 -30.69
CA GLY A 560 -17.37 6.39 -30.82
C GLY A 560 -17.27 7.24 -29.56
N LYS A 561 -17.28 8.56 -29.74
CA LYS A 561 -17.30 9.50 -28.62
C LYS A 561 -18.64 9.44 -27.87
N LEU A 562 -18.52 9.51 -26.53
CA LEU A 562 -19.63 9.57 -25.60
C LEU A 562 -20.23 10.98 -25.60
N TYR A 563 -21.56 11.03 -25.67
CA TYR A 563 -22.32 12.25 -25.50
C TYR A 563 -23.34 12.11 -24.40
N CYS A 564 -23.36 13.12 -23.52
CA CYS A 564 -24.21 13.14 -22.34
C CYS A 564 -25.18 14.32 -22.35
N SER A 565 -26.20 14.27 -21.53
CA SER A 565 -27.14 15.35 -21.24
C SER A 565 -27.24 15.57 -19.74
N GLY A 566 -27.46 16.79 -19.30
CA GLY A 566 -27.58 17.11 -17.85
C GLY A 566 -26.23 17.07 -17.11
N GLY A 567 -26.27 16.93 -15.79
CA GLY A 567 -25.11 16.92 -14.94
C GLY A 567 -24.33 18.24 -14.87
N ARG A 568 -23.08 18.15 -14.41
CA ARG A 568 -22.16 19.32 -14.27
C ARG A 568 -21.90 19.99 -15.62
N GLU A 569 -21.56 21.27 -15.57
CA GLU A 569 -21.21 22.02 -16.80
C GLU A 569 -19.91 21.50 -17.41
N MET A 570 -18.91 21.21 -16.61
CA MET A 570 -17.60 20.69 -17.07
C MET A 570 -17.49 19.18 -16.85
N PRO A 571 -16.81 18.44 -17.76
CA PRO A 571 -16.50 17.03 -17.54
C PRO A 571 -15.47 16.87 -16.43
N ARG A 572 -15.42 15.68 -15.82
CA ARG A 572 -14.40 15.32 -14.83
C ARG A 572 -13.00 15.33 -15.45
N ASP A 573 -12.87 14.76 -16.64
CA ASP A 573 -11.63 14.61 -17.36
C ASP A 573 -11.71 15.24 -18.75
N GLY A 574 -10.63 15.88 -19.19
CA GLY A 574 -10.56 16.52 -20.51
C GLY A 574 -11.19 17.93 -20.56
N SER A 575 -11.51 18.37 -21.75
CA SER A 575 -12.15 19.68 -22.03
C SER A 575 -13.57 19.50 -22.50
N LEU A 576 -14.44 20.45 -22.16
CA LEU A 576 -15.87 20.41 -22.54
C LEU A 576 -16.05 20.57 -24.05
N LEU A 577 -16.82 19.67 -24.64
CA LEU A 577 -17.45 19.81 -25.94
C LEU A 577 -18.96 19.94 -25.71
N SER A 578 -19.55 21.08 -26.07
CA SER A 578 -20.99 21.31 -25.92
C SER A 578 -21.60 21.85 -27.19
N PHE A 579 -22.71 21.25 -27.61
CA PHE A 579 -23.53 21.74 -28.71
C PHE A 579 -24.98 21.30 -28.53
N ASN A 580 -25.91 22.21 -28.59
CA ASN A 580 -27.33 22.00 -28.24
C ASN A 580 -27.46 21.34 -26.82
N SER A 581 -28.14 20.18 -26.74
CA SER A 581 -28.26 19.41 -25.50
C SER A 581 -27.20 18.34 -25.33
N CYS A 582 -26.16 18.28 -26.20
CA CYS A 582 -25.12 17.27 -26.21
C CYS A 582 -23.87 17.82 -25.52
N LYS A 583 -23.39 17.11 -24.54
CA LYS A 583 -22.12 17.36 -23.86
C LYS A 583 -21.18 16.19 -24.07
N GLY A 584 -19.91 16.43 -24.32
CA GLY A 584 -18.88 15.41 -24.43
C GLY A 584 -17.57 15.92 -23.85
N SER A 585 -16.68 15.01 -23.54
CA SER A 585 -15.30 15.33 -23.18
C SER A 585 -14.39 15.08 -24.36
N PHE A 586 -13.33 15.88 -24.52
CA PHE A 586 -12.27 15.64 -25.48
C PHE A 586 -10.91 15.89 -24.83
N PRO A 587 -9.85 15.22 -25.34
CA PRO A 587 -8.54 15.27 -24.70
C PRO A 587 -7.96 16.68 -24.72
N ARG A 588 -7.23 17.05 -23.68
CA ARG A 588 -6.27 18.14 -23.74
C ARG A 588 -5.10 17.71 -24.65
N SER A 589 -4.30 18.66 -25.09
CA SER A 589 -3.25 18.37 -26.08
C SER A 589 -2.32 17.22 -25.64
N GLY A 590 -2.29 16.13 -26.40
CA GLY A 590 -1.41 14.98 -26.18
C GLY A 590 -1.98 13.80 -25.37
N GLU A 591 -3.19 13.94 -24.82
CA GLU A 591 -3.82 12.89 -23.99
C GLU A 591 -4.58 11.83 -24.79
N GLU A 592 -4.75 10.66 -24.19
CA GLU A 592 -5.76 9.69 -24.62
C GLU A 592 -7.15 10.31 -24.44
N ASP A 593 -8.07 10.02 -25.32
CA ASP A 593 -9.37 10.70 -25.32
C ASP A 593 -10.28 10.15 -24.19
N PRO A 594 -10.52 10.89 -23.10
CA PRO A 594 -11.32 10.44 -21.96
C PRO A 594 -12.81 10.34 -22.29
N GLY A 595 -13.23 10.89 -23.43
CA GLY A 595 -14.62 10.91 -23.87
C GLY A 595 -14.97 9.78 -24.85
N MET A 596 -14.19 8.71 -24.92
CA MET A 596 -14.54 7.55 -25.76
C MET A 596 -15.45 6.58 -25.02
N ILE A 597 -16.38 5.96 -25.73
CA ILE A 597 -17.21 4.88 -25.19
C ILE A 597 -16.34 3.67 -24.91
N LEU A 598 -16.48 3.11 -23.71
CA LEU A 598 -15.70 1.95 -23.26
C LEU A 598 -16.09 0.68 -24.02
N ASP A 599 -15.11 -0.19 -24.26
CA ASP A 599 -15.35 -1.52 -24.80
C ASP A 599 -16.28 -2.32 -23.87
N GLY A 600 -17.12 -3.18 -24.43
CA GLY A 600 -18.17 -3.91 -23.72
C GLY A 600 -19.48 -3.15 -23.56
N THR A 601 -19.53 -1.83 -23.85
CA THR A 601 -20.78 -1.04 -23.79
C THR A 601 -21.79 -1.51 -24.82
N LYS A 602 -23.05 -1.71 -24.39
CA LYS A 602 -24.13 -2.15 -25.27
C LYS A 602 -24.43 -1.11 -26.35
N CYS A 603 -24.35 -1.51 -27.61
CA CYS A 603 -24.68 -0.69 -28.79
C CYS A 603 -25.91 -1.18 -29.56
N GLY A 604 -26.44 -2.36 -29.22
CA GLY A 604 -27.63 -2.96 -29.79
C GLY A 604 -28.03 -4.24 -29.04
N ASN A 605 -29.13 -4.86 -29.41
CA ASN A 605 -29.51 -6.14 -28.81
C ASN A 605 -28.52 -7.23 -29.21
N GLY A 606 -27.86 -7.84 -28.21
CA GLY A 606 -26.81 -8.83 -28.43
C GLY A 606 -25.53 -8.24 -29.04
N MET A 607 -25.36 -6.91 -29.02
CA MET A 607 -24.21 -6.23 -29.61
C MET A 607 -23.55 -5.31 -28.61
N VAL A 608 -22.20 -5.28 -28.68
CA VAL A 608 -21.35 -4.47 -27.81
C VAL A 608 -20.31 -3.70 -28.59
N CYS A 609 -19.82 -2.63 -28.03
CA CYS A 609 -18.70 -1.86 -28.56
C CYS A 609 -17.39 -2.60 -28.34
N SER A 610 -16.59 -2.69 -29.36
CA SER A 610 -15.20 -3.20 -29.30
C SER A 610 -14.36 -2.42 -30.30
N HIS A 611 -13.31 -1.76 -29.79
CA HIS A 611 -12.37 -0.94 -30.60
C HIS A 611 -13.09 0.08 -31.53
N GLY A 612 -14.19 0.66 -31.05
CA GLY A 612 -14.99 1.63 -31.79
C GLY A 612 -15.93 1.03 -32.85
N GLU A 613 -16.13 -0.27 -32.88
CA GLU A 613 -17.09 -0.96 -33.77
C GLU A 613 -18.20 -1.63 -32.94
N CYS A 614 -19.42 -1.61 -33.44
CA CYS A 614 -20.55 -2.32 -32.85
C CYS A 614 -20.61 -3.74 -33.42
N VAL A 615 -20.27 -4.73 -32.60
CA VAL A 615 -20.10 -6.13 -33.00
C VAL A 615 -20.96 -7.05 -32.14
N HIS A 616 -21.19 -8.28 -32.58
CA HIS A 616 -21.94 -9.25 -31.78
C HIS A 616 -21.19 -9.59 -30.49
N ALA A 617 -21.90 -9.60 -29.36
CA ALA A 617 -21.35 -9.90 -28.05
C ALA A 617 -20.66 -11.28 -28.01
N GLU A 618 -21.21 -12.27 -28.75
CA GLU A 618 -20.65 -13.60 -28.86
C GLU A 618 -19.26 -13.62 -29.52
N GLU A 619 -19.00 -12.71 -30.46
CA GLU A 619 -17.69 -12.59 -31.13
C GLU A 619 -16.62 -12.05 -30.18
N VAL A 620 -17.00 -11.08 -29.34
CA VAL A 620 -16.09 -10.43 -28.36
C VAL A 620 -15.85 -11.31 -27.15
N PHE A 621 -16.93 -11.89 -26.61
CA PHE A 621 -16.86 -12.66 -25.37
C PHE A 621 -16.52 -14.14 -25.57
N ARG A 622 -16.31 -14.58 -26.82
CA ARG A 622 -15.89 -15.93 -27.23
C ARG A 622 -16.39 -17.03 -26.31
N SER A 623 -17.59 -17.56 -26.61
CA SER A 623 -18.14 -18.75 -25.99
C SER A 623 -17.78 -18.93 -24.49
N THR A 624 -18.20 -18.00 -23.68
CA THR A 624 -18.10 -18.08 -22.20
C THR A 624 -19.24 -18.93 -21.62
N ASN A 625 -19.76 -19.90 -22.38
CA ASN A 625 -20.89 -20.71 -21.97
C ASN A 625 -20.46 -21.76 -20.95
N CYS A 626 -20.26 -21.28 -19.74
CA CYS A 626 -20.06 -22.08 -18.53
C CYS A 626 -21.40 -22.58 -17.94
N SER A 627 -22.54 -22.06 -18.43
CA SER A 627 -23.86 -22.41 -17.93
C SER A 627 -24.16 -23.90 -18.00
N ALA A 628 -23.57 -24.62 -18.97
CA ALA A 628 -23.70 -26.08 -19.06
C ALA A 628 -22.92 -26.85 -17.97
N LYS A 629 -21.93 -26.19 -17.33
CA LYS A 629 -21.13 -26.77 -16.24
C LYS A 629 -21.69 -26.43 -14.85
N CYS A 630 -22.27 -25.23 -14.73
CA CYS A 630 -22.77 -24.72 -13.46
C CYS A 630 -24.24 -25.12 -13.31
N SER A 631 -24.51 -26.08 -12.43
CA SER A 631 -25.85 -26.57 -12.11
C SER A 631 -26.32 -26.01 -10.78
N GLY A 632 -27.64 -26.00 -10.55
CA GLY A 632 -28.23 -25.51 -9.31
C GLY A 632 -28.13 -24.00 -9.17
N HIS A 633 -27.74 -23.51 -8.02
CA HIS A 633 -27.52 -22.09 -7.71
C HIS A 633 -26.05 -21.69 -7.83
N ALA A 634 -25.45 -22.04 -8.96
CA ALA A 634 -24.09 -21.67 -9.30
C ALA A 634 -24.06 -20.73 -10.49
N VAL A 635 -23.25 -19.70 -10.40
CA VAL A 635 -22.97 -18.77 -11.49
C VAL A 635 -21.57 -18.96 -12.02
N CYS A 636 -21.38 -18.68 -13.29
CA CYS A 636 -20.09 -18.73 -13.96
C CYS A 636 -19.30 -17.46 -13.65
N ASP A 637 -18.09 -17.62 -13.11
CA ASP A 637 -17.16 -16.52 -12.90
C ASP A 637 -16.28 -16.24 -14.13
N HIS A 638 -15.43 -15.24 -14.04
CA HIS A 638 -14.54 -14.79 -15.11
C HIS A 638 -13.44 -15.81 -15.47
N GLU A 639 -13.15 -16.76 -14.59
CA GLU A 639 -12.23 -17.88 -14.83
C GLU A 639 -12.93 -19.12 -15.40
N LEU A 640 -14.23 -19.00 -15.73
CA LEU A 640 -15.08 -20.11 -16.19
C LEU A 640 -15.23 -21.22 -15.15
N GLN A 641 -15.20 -20.85 -13.87
CA GLN A 641 -15.48 -21.72 -12.74
C GLN A 641 -16.89 -21.44 -12.19
N CYS A 642 -17.46 -22.41 -11.49
CA CYS A 642 -18.77 -22.24 -10.90
C CYS A 642 -18.63 -21.74 -9.47
N GLN A 643 -19.20 -20.59 -9.18
CA GLN A 643 -19.30 -20.02 -7.85
C GLN A 643 -20.75 -20.09 -7.36
N CYS A 644 -20.95 -20.48 -6.09
CA CYS A 644 -22.29 -20.53 -5.53
C CYS A 644 -22.87 -19.14 -5.33
N GLU A 645 -24.17 -18.99 -5.57
CA GLU A 645 -24.91 -17.80 -5.16
C GLU A 645 -24.96 -17.70 -3.64
N GLU A 646 -25.17 -16.50 -3.14
CA GLU A 646 -25.27 -16.22 -1.71
C GLU A 646 -26.33 -17.11 -1.03
N GLY A 647 -25.97 -17.75 0.08
CA GLY A 647 -26.83 -18.68 0.81
C GLY A 647 -26.76 -20.15 0.37
N TRP A 648 -25.94 -20.47 -0.65
CA TRP A 648 -25.73 -21.84 -1.14
C TRP A 648 -24.32 -22.33 -0.84
N ALA A 649 -24.20 -23.60 -0.48
CA ALA A 649 -22.95 -24.17 0.01
C ALA A 649 -22.08 -24.74 -1.11
N PRO A 650 -20.79 -24.34 -1.23
CA PRO A 650 -19.86 -24.98 -2.14
C PRO A 650 -19.57 -26.43 -1.71
N PRO A 651 -19.12 -27.36 -2.61
CA PRO A 651 -18.73 -27.08 -4.01
C PRO A 651 -19.87 -27.26 -5.03
N LYS A 652 -21.02 -27.80 -4.66
CA LYS A 652 -22.07 -28.18 -5.61
C LYS A 652 -23.18 -27.15 -5.77
N CYS A 653 -23.31 -26.19 -4.86
CA CYS A 653 -24.35 -25.16 -4.86
C CYS A 653 -25.79 -25.70 -4.94
N ASP A 654 -26.01 -26.90 -4.43
CA ASP A 654 -27.28 -27.62 -4.48
C ASP A 654 -28.01 -27.70 -3.12
N SER A 655 -27.33 -27.32 -2.06
CA SER A 655 -27.84 -27.31 -0.68
C SER A 655 -27.73 -25.91 -0.07
N SER A 656 -28.85 -25.45 0.54
CA SER A 656 -28.76 -24.18 1.27
C SER A 656 -27.92 -24.35 2.53
N SER A 657 -27.09 -23.36 2.84
CA SER A 657 -26.23 -23.34 4.04
C SER A 657 -27.03 -23.53 5.35
N ALA A 658 -28.30 -23.16 5.36
CA ALA A 658 -29.21 -23.36 6.49
C ALA A 658 -29.62 -24.85 6.67
N LEU A 659 -29.87 -25.58 5.56
CA LEU A 659 -30.29 -26.99 5.63
C LEU A 659 -29.16 -27.91 6.07
N THR A 660 -27.92 -27.67 5.68
CA THR A 660 -26.76 -28.45 6.14
C THR A 660 -26.53 -28.30 7.64
N SER A 661 -26.75 -27.13 8.20
CA SER A 661 -26.64 -26.87 9.65
C SER A 661 -27.74 -27.61 10.43
N ILE A 662 -28.97 -27.67 9.91
CA ILE A 662 -30.09 -28.42 10.54
C ILE A 662 -29.84 -29.93 10.48
N ALA A 663 -29.35 -30.46 9.36
CA ALA A 663 -29.05 -31.88 9.21
C ALA A 663 -27.92 -32.33 10.15
N VAL A 664 -26.87 -31.53 10.33
CA VAL A 664 -25.78 -31.81 11.28
C VAL A 664 -26.29 -31.75 12.72
N ALA A 665 -27.10 -30.76 13.08
CA ALA A 665 -27.70 -30.67 14.42
C ALA A 665 -28.63 -31.85 14.72
N ALA A 666 -29.47 -32.26 13.77
CA ALA A 666 -30.32 -33.43 13.90
C ALA A 666 -29.52 -34.73 14.03
N GLY A 667 -28.41 -34.88 13.26
CA GLY A 667 -27.49 -35.99 13.36
C GLY A 667 -26.82 -36.09 14.75
N VAL A 668 -26.33 -34.98 15.28
CA VAL A 668 -25.72 -34.92 16.62
C VAL A 668 -26.75 -35.26 17.70
N LEU A 669 -27.98 -34.75 17.63
CA LEU A 669 -29.06 -35.05 18.55
C LEU A 669 -29.43 -36.54 18.50
N ALA A 670 -29.46 -37.13 17.32
CA ALA A 670 -29.72 -38.58 17.16
C ALA A 670 -28.62 -39.41 17.78
N VAL A 671 -27.35 -39.08 17.60
CA VAL A 671 -26.21 -39.78 18.24
C VAL A 671 -26.25 -39.62 19.75
N LEU A 672 -26.58 -38.45 20.28
CA LEU A 672 -26.75 -38.23 21.71
C LEU A 672 -27.92 -39.05 22.29
N ALA A 673 -29.02 -39.13 21.57
CA ALA A 673 -30.16 -39.95 21.99
C ALA A 673 -29.84 -41.46 22.02
N VAL A 674 -29.10 -41.95 21.00
CA VAL A 674 -28.65 -43.35 20.95
C VAL A 674 -27.65 -43.66 22.08
N THR A 675 -26.72 -42.74 22.35
CA THR A 675 -25.75 -42.93 23.46
C THR A 675 -26.43 -42.88 24.83
N ALA A 676 -27.40 -41.98 25.02
CA ALA A 676 -28.23 -41.94 26.23
C ALA A 676 -29.06 -43.23 26.41
N ALA A 677 -29.70 -43.73 25.35
CA ALA A 677 -30.44 -45.00 25.36
C ALA A 677 -29.52 -46.18 25.68
N ALA A 678 -28.34 -46.24 25.08
CA ALA A 678 -27.32 -47.28 25.38
C ALA A 678 -26.85 -47.23 26.87
N ALA A 679 -26.64 -46.02 27.40
CA ALA A 679 -26.29 -45.82 28.79
C ALA A 679 -27.41 -46.27 29.76
N VAL A 680 -28.67 -46.00 29.44
CA VAL A 680 -29.84 -46.47 30.21
C VAL A 680 -29.98 -47.99 30.15
N LEU A 681 -29.77 -48.58 28.97
CA LEU A 681 -29.75 -50.03 28.81
C LEU A 681 -28.62 -50.68 29.62
N LEU A 682 -27.42 -50.12 29.57
CA LEU A 682 -26.28 -50.60 30.36
C LEU A 682 -26.51 -50.49 31.87
N THR A 683 -27.15 -49.44 32.34
CA THR A 683 -27.51 -49.28 33.75
C THR A 683 -28.61 -50.25 34.17
N ARG A 684 -29.62 -50.49 33.30
CA ARG A 684 -30.62 -51.56 33.55
C ARG A 684 -30.03 -52.95 33.55
N PHE A 685 -29.11 -53.28 32.63
CA PHE A 685 -28.38 -54.55 32.62
C PHE A 685 -27.52 -54.74 33.87
N ARG A 686 -26.83 -53.72 34.35
CA ARG A 686 -26.07 -53.74 35.61
C ARG A 686 -26.98 -53.90 36.85
N GLY A 687 -28.19 -53.28 36.77
CA GLY A 687 -29.21 -53.50 37.82
C GLY A 687 -29.70 -54.94 37.87
N PHE A 688 -29.90 -55.62 36.72
CA PHE A 688 -30.33 -57.05 36.64
C PHE A 688 -29.24 -58.02 37.13
N HIS A 689 -27.97 -57.74 36.90
CA HIS A 689 -26.87 -58.56 37.39
C HIS A 689 -26.63 -58.41 38.88
N LYS A 690 -27.02 -57.32 39.52
CA LYS A 690 -26.97 -57.16 40.98
C LYS A 690 -28.12 -57.85 41.71
N SER A 691 -29.22 -58.14 41.02
CA SER A 691 -30.38 -58.81 41.63
C SER A 691 -30.24 -60.37 41.75
N HIS A 692 -29.26 -61.00 41.11
CA HIS A 692 -29.09 -62.46 41.12
C HIS A 692 -28.00 -62.95 42.07
N GLN A 693 -27.36 -62.11 42.90
CA GLN A 693 -26.26 -62.54 43.80
C GLN A 693 -26.56 -62.46 45.31
N THR A 694 -27.84 -62.30 45.71
CA THR A 694 -28.17 -62.32 47.13
C THR A 694 -29.18 -63.42 47.46
N ARG A 695 -28.72 -64.69 47.50
CA ARG A 695 -29.33 -65.77 48.33
C ARG A 695 -28.29 -66.83 48.58
N ARG A 696 -27.56 -66.71 49.68
CA ARG A 696 -27.10 -67.82 50.60
C ARG A 696 -26.45 -67.16 51.80
N GLY A 697 -27.16 -67.19 52.90
CA GLY A 697 -26.60 -66.94 54.25
C GLY A 697 -26.40 -68.33 54.90
N PRO A 698 -26.19 -68.47 56.22
CA PRO A 698 -25.65 -67.55 57.19
C PRO A 698 -24.53 -68.23 58.03
N GLY A 699 -23.78 -67.51 58.78
CA GLY A 699 -22.82 -68.08 59.82
C GLY A 699 -22.11 -66.91 60.49
N VAL A 700 -22.60 -66.46 61.48
CA VAL A 700 -22.38 -66.33 62.93
C VAL A 700 -20.95 -65.92 63.36
N THR A 701 -21.01 -64.86 64.17
CA THR A 701 -20.20 -64.44 65.36
C THR A 701 -19.03 -63.49 65.09
N ASN A 702 -19.07 -62.44 65.71
CA ASN A 702 -18.92 -61.69 66.96
C ASN A 702 -18.00 -60.52 66.79
N GLN A 703 -18.50 -59.40 67.15
CA GLN A 703 -18.11 -58.43 68.20
C GLN A 703 -16.62 -58.01 68.20
N VAL A 704 -16.26 -56.73 68.25
CA VAL A 704 -16.52 -55.78 69.34
C VAL A 704 -15.94 -54.45 68.98
N PHE A 705 -16.70 -53.40 69.23
CA PHE A 705 -16.31 -52.05 69.75
C PHE A 705 -15.12 -51.27 69.07
N VAL A 706 -15.08 -50.02 68.95
CA VAL A 706 -15.61 -48.82 69.62
C VAL A 706 -15.02 -47.58 68.87
N ASP A 707 -15.85 -46.64 68.72
CA ASP A 707 -15.67 -45.18 68.81
C ASP A 707 -14.57 -44.40 68.11
N GLN A 708 -15.11 -43.43 67.49
CA GLN A 708 -14.96 -41.96 67.73
C GLN A 708 -13.86 -41.18 67.03
N GLU A 709 -14.40 -40.24 66.36
CA GLU A 709 -14.11 -38.81 66.40
C GLU A 709 -12.85 -38.24 65.73
N GLN A 710 -13.20 -37.28 64.90
CA GLN A 710 -12.65 -35.95 64.82
C GLN A 710 -11.35 -35.65 64.12
N SER A 711 -11.55 -34.87 63.11
CA SER A 711 -10.95 -33.55 62.99
C SER A 711 -9.55 -33.37 62.42
N CYS A 712 -9.54 -32.54 61.44
CA CYS A 712 -8.55 -31.50 61.13
C CYS A 712 -7.20 -31.87 60.49
N ARG A 713 -7.06 -31.26 59.36
CA ARG A 713 -5.95 -30.33 58.98
C ARG A 713 -4.57 -30.89 58.62
N GLU A 714 -4.18 -30.33 57.51
CA GLU A 714 -2.83 -29.89 57.13
C GLU A 714 -1.92 -30.87 56.39
N GLN A 715 -1.60 -30.39 55.17
CA GLN A 715 -0.40 -30.64 54.35
C GLN A 715 0.90 -30.54 55.19
N PRO A 716 2.11 -30.85 54.72
CA PRO A 716 2.59 -31.10 53.36
C PRO A 716 3.79 -32.12 53.22
N MET A 717 4.22 -32.25 51.99
CA MET A 717 5.61 -32.43 51.54
C MET A 717 6.31 -33.80 51.38
N LEU A 718 6.92 -33.90 50.18
CA LEU A 718 8.21 -34.50 49.77
C LEU A 718 8.27 -35.97 49.36
N VAL A 719 8.40 -36.15 48.06
CA VAL A 719 9.32 -36.84 47.12
C VAL A 719 10.56 -37.52 47.74
N PRO A 720 11.26 -38.46 47.03
CA PRO A 720 11.09 -39.59 46.12
C PRO A 720 11.92 -40.82 46.57
N PRO A 721 12.56 -41.69 45.74
CA PRO A 721 12.49 -42.12 44.36
C PRO A 721 12.58 -43.66 44.18
N ALA A 722 12.58 -44.12 42.92
CA ALA A 722 13.42 -45.15 42.32
C ALA A 722 12.66 -46.00 41.27
N GLN A 723 13.08 -46.01 40.16
CA GLN A 723 14.02 -46.70 39.28
C GLN A 723 13.33 -47.62 38.26
N LYS A 724 13.80 -47.37 37.03
CA LYS A 724 13.52 -48.04 35.74
C LYS A 724 13.88 -49.53 35.75
N PRO A 725 13.42 -50.27 34.71
CA PRO A 725 14.40 -50.55 33.68
C PRO A 725 13.93 -50.30 32.25
N ALA A 726 14.93 -50.02 31.43
CA ALA A 726 14.92 -49.70 30.04
C ALA A 726 14.59 -50.89 29.14
N LEU A 727 13.98 -50.59 27.98
CA LEU A 727 14.07 -51.42 26.79
C LEU A 727 14.42 -50.52 25.58
N ARG A 728 15.39 -50.99 24.83
CA ARG A 728 16.13 -50.38 23.72
C ARG A 728 15.27 -50.13 22.45
N PRO A 729 15.71 -49.24 21.58
CA PRO A 729 14.96 -48.79 20.41
C PRO A 729 15.07 -49.79 19.23
N LYS A 730 14.01 -49.88 18.46
CA LYS A 730 14.01 -50.52 17.13
C LYS A 730 14.39 -49.44 16.09
N GLY A 731 15.32 -49.77 15.23
CA GLY A 731 15.87 -48.97 14.19
C GLY A 731 14.90 -48.62 13.06
N PRO A 732 15.36 -47.80 12.10
CA PRO A 732 14.52 -47.22 11.06
C PRO A 732 14.09 -48.22 9.99
N PRO A 733 12.98 -47.98 9.26
CA PRO A 733 12.50 -48.87 8.21
C PRO A 733 13.40 -48.79 6.96
N PRO A 734 13.44 -49.88 6.16
CA PRO A 734 14.33 -49.99 5.01
C PRO A 734 13.89 -49.15 3.83
N PRO A 735 14.81 -48.79 2.92
CA PRO A 735 14.52 -47.94 1.77
C PRO A 735 13.79 -48.72 0.68
N ILE A 736 12.93 -47.99 -0.06
CA ILE A 736 12.14 -48.46 -1.20
C ILE A 736 13.09 -48.77 -2.37
N PRO A 737 12.94 -49.88 -3.12
CA PRO A 737 13.81 -50.22 -4.24
C PRO A 737 13.51 -49.31 -5.46
N ALA A 738 14.57 -48.84 -6.08
CA ALA A 738 14.54 -48.15 -7.35
C ALA A 738 14.16 -49.10 -8.49
N THR A 739 13.09 -48.82 -9.20
CA THR A 739 12.75 -49.48 -10.46
C THR A 739 13.57 -48.88 -11.60
N LYS A 740 14.30 -49.72 -12.31
CA LYS A 740 14.98 -49.44 -13.57
C LYS A 740 13.95 -49.25 -14.69
N PRO A 741 14.20 -48.38 -15.68
CA PRO A 741 13.35 -48.24 -16.85
C PRO A 741 13.57 -49.31 -17.87
N GLY A 742 12.50 -49.94 -18.30
CA GLY A 742 12.47 -50.83 -19.46
C GLY A 742 12.33 -50.04 -20.76
N SER A 743 13.22 -50.33 -21.66
CA SER A 743 13.24 -49.85 -23.04
C SER A 743 12.11 -50.41 -23.89
N SER A 744 11.39 -49.59 -24.65
CA SER A 744 10.85 -49.99 -25.96
C SER A 744 10.84 -48.78 -26.88
N HIS A 745 11.52 -48.98 -27.99
CA HIS A 745 11.65 -48.15 -29.17
C HIS A 745 10.30 -47.76 -29.76
N LEU A 746 10.18 -46.49 -30.13
CA LEU A 746 9.61 -46.09 -31.44
C LEU A 746 10.16 -44.69 -31.79
N GLU A 747 11.11 -44.73 -32.72
CA GLU A 747 11.63 -43.55 -33.43
C GLU A 747 10.52 -42.93 -34.27
N GLN A 748 10.30 -41.62 -34.12
CA GLN A 748 9.86 -40.79 -35.22
C GLN A 748 10.80 -39.57 -35.30
N LYS A 749 11.62 -39.59 -36.34
CA LYS A 749 12.50 -38.53 -36.79
C LYS A 749 11.66 -37.33 -37.22
N PHE A 750 11.87 -36.17 -36.61
CA PHE A 750 11.59 -34.88 -37.23
C PHE A 750 12.93 -34.20 -37.53
N ALA A 751 13.12 -33.88 -38.79
CA ALA A 751 14.28 -33.18 -39.33
C ALA A 751 14.23 -31.69 -38.95
N PRO A 752 15.39 -31.00 -38.84
CA PRO A 752 15.41 -29.59 -38.51
C PRO A 752 15.04 -28.72 -39.72
N GLU A 753 14.11 -27.79 -39.49
CA GLU A 753 13.77 -26.74 -40.46
C GLU A 753 14.97 -25.80 -40.69
N ARG A 754 15.34 -25.69 -41.97
CA ARG A 754 16.34 -24.73 -42.45
C ARG A 754 15.78 -23.32 -42.42
N LYS A 755 16.48 -22.39 -41.74
CA LYS A 755 16.26 -20.95 -41.86
C LYS A 755 16.46 -20.52 -43.33
N ALA A 756 15.46 -19.82 -43.87
CA ALA A 756 15.55 -19.14 -45.15
C ALA A 756 16.50 -17.92 -45.07
N PRO A 757 17.25 -17.60 -46.13
CA PRO A 757 18.14 -16.45 -46.16
C PRO A 757 17.35 -15.13 -46.30
N PRO A 758 17.90 -13.98 -45.83
CA PRO A 758 17.21 -12.71 -45.88
C PRO A 758 17.13 -12.16 -47.31
N VAL A 759 15.96 -11.59 -47.62
CA VAL A 759 15.66 -10.91 -48.90
C VAL A 759 16.39 -9.56 -48.91
N PRO A 760 17.07 -9.17 -50.03
CA PRO A 760 17.75 -7.87 -50.14
C PRO A 760 16.76 -6.72 -50.30
N LEU A 761 16.98 -5.63 -49.54
CA LEU A 761 16.26 -4.35 -49.64
C LEU A 761 16.58 -3.65 -51.00
N PRO A 762 15.59 -3.02 -51.64
CA PRO A 762 15.83 -2.24 -52.85
C PRO A 762 16.50 -0.87 -52.49
N LYS A 763 17.55 -0.54 -53.26
CA LYS A 763 18.30 0.71 -53.20
C LYS A 763 17.39 1.90 -53.57
N GLY A 764 17.13 2.80 -52.64
CA GLY A 764 16.44 4.05 -52.87
C GLY A 764 17.30 5.06 -53.63
N LYS A 765 16.69 5.77 -54.57
CA LYS A 765 17.27 6.90 -55.31
C LYS A 765 17.46 8.10 -54.38
N PRO A 766 18.48 8.95 -54.59
CA PRO A 766 18.70 10.16 -53.79
C PRO A 766 17.65 11.24 -54.11
N PRO A 767 17.32 12.10 -53.09
CA PRO A 767 16.38 13.19 -53.30
C PRO A 767 17.01 14.38 -54.09
N PRO A 768 16.18 15.20 -54.75
CA PRO A 768 16.67 16.40 -55.48
C PRO A 768 17.02 17.53 -54.51
N PRO A 769 17.89 18.50 -54.93
CA PRO A 769 18.39 19.55 -54.07
C PRO A 769 17.32 20.61 -53.79
N ALA A 770 17.33 21.11 -52.50
CA ALA A 770 16.45 22.14 -52.03
C ALA A 770 16.70 23.51 -52.73
N GLN A 771 15.63 24.11 -53.25
CA GLN A 771 15.62 25.49 -53.72
C GLN A 771 15.48 26.46 -52.52
N ALA A 772 16.37 27.43 -52.47
CA ALA A 772 16.37 28.51 -51.51
C ALA A 772 15.17 29.46 -51.75
N LEU A 773 14.33 29.64 -50.76
CA LEU A 773 13.31 30.69 -50.73
C LEU A 773 13.88 31.96 -50.11
N LYS A 774 13.78 33.05 -50.86
CA LYS A 774 14.11 34.44 -50.43
C LYS A 774 13.06 34.98 -49.44
N PRO A 775 13.44 35.86 -48.53
CA PRO A 775 12.50 36.48 -47.59
C PRO A 775 11.63 37.54 -48.26
N SER A 776 10.33 37.49 -48.00
CA SER A 776 9.34 38.49 -48.39
C SER A 776 9.13 39.47 -47.22
N MET A 777 9.25 40.75 -47.56
CA MET A 777 9.02 41.91 -46.68
C MET A 777 7.54 42.06 -46.31
N ASN A 778 7.32 42.50 -45.09
CA ASN A 778 6.08 43.02 -44.54
C ASN A 778 5.69 44.36 -45.21
N PRO A 779 4.41 44.71 -45.37
CA PRO A 779 3.98 46.05 -45.11
C PRO A 779 2.91 46.16 -44.02
N ARG A 780 3.11 47.21 -43.25
CA ARG A 780 2.19 47.80 -42.28
C ARG A 780 0.81 48.13 -42.89
N VAL A 781 -0.25 47.88 -42.16
CA VAL A 781 -1.18 48.88 -41.57
C VAL A 781 -1.89 48.23 -40.39
#